data_b32b745d78e2c81154f9a1963dfd23aa
#
_entry.id   b32b745d78e2c81154f9a1963dfd23aa
#
_cell.length_a   1.000
_cell.length_b   1.000
_cell.length_c   1.000
_cell.angle_alpha   90.00
_cell.angle_beta   90.00
_cell.angle_gamma   90.00
#
_symmetry.space_group_name_H-M   'P 1'
#
loop_
_entity.id
_entity.type
_entity.pdbx_description
1 polymer ?
#
loop_
_entity_poly.entity_id
_entity_poly.type
_entity_poly.pdbx_seq_one_letter_code
_entity_poly.pdbx_strand_id
1 'polypeptide(L)'
;MSIRPLRVEELADIFAVRFTATAPPSFNEKLRPQDAEEAVLSACSSLIAVVNREGSQVVQFSHFSVKEFLTSERLAKAEERLSYYHILPESAHTILAHAGLSVLLRLDDKIDRNTIGRFPLASYAARHWASHAQFRNVSSHFEEVMERLFDSAKPHFPAWVWLYDIDRHWIEPMSKMHPTRPEAVPLYYAALLGFRGLVEHLITARPWEVNSRGGFHTTALHVASVKGHLEVASLLLKAGANPNSRDHLGRAPLHRVSQGGQLIMAQPSLEIVRFLVNSGANVNVTDDEGWTPLHAAAQSGYRDIAELLLECGASLDVRNKNQGTPLHVACGSGKLDVSRFLIDQGSDMNSRDKDGFIPLHTASRYGHVDVARVLLLCGSDVNIRDTQDRTPLHYASGYGHLSLARLLIDCSADVDTHSADRRTPMHHASTYGHLDIAKLLVERGASVDSRNENEETPLDCAAVNGYLDIARFLVESGAAVSARDSEGWTPFHTASRCGQLHIAKFLLECGIDVNIRNGSEETALDLASSSGELEVARFLIEHGADIHAKDNKGWNPLHIASQKGHIDIVRMLIDAGTPVDIWNGTQKTPLALASSKGEVEVGRFLIEREADINGQDNQGWGPIHFASRRGHFDMAQLLLDCGVDANIQRDDLWSPLHLAAAYGYLKVAELLVQRGASVDVFNDKQETPLYQAVRNGKVAIARLLIDHGANLHSADSNGWTLLHATSQRGHLEVVKLLLRRGADVDVLNKTNKTAAELASESGQAEVAKFIAEYKADANIRNKIRSTTLDTAQDGANEDGKDVASLHAAAEEGKIDVVKSLLERGVHINGRNAGYQTPLNRAARRGKVDVVCLLIERGAEVDSQDLWGWTPLHEASRYGHLEVSRVLVNHGANVNARKQNHSTPIHLSARNGHFGVVKLLLERGADVHALSGDGQTPYQVSLAFGYREIAGLLQEYGAGRARYDEIL
;
A
#
# COMPACT_ATOMS: atom_id res chain seq x y z
N MET A 1 -31.37 15.05 -7.49
CA MET A 1 -30.56 15.80 -6.49
C MET A 1 -31.40 16.92 -5.93
N SER A 2 -31.63 17.01 -4.63
CA SER A 2 -32.29 18.18 -4.03
C SER A 2 -31.28 19.31 -3.99
N ILE A 3 -31.59 20.42 -4.65
CA ILE A 3 -30.83 21.65 -4.55
C ILE A 3 -30.85 22.08 -3.08
N ARG A 4 -29.68 22.35 -2.48
CA ARG A 4 -29.61 22.76 -1.07
C ARG A 4 -30.29 24.13 -0.87
N PRO A 5 -30.79 24.41 0.34
CA PRO A 5 -31.26 25.76 0.69
C PRO A 5 -30.18 26.83 0.49
N LEU A 6 -30.58 28.02 0.05
CA LEU A 6 -29.69 29.16 -0.05
C LEU A 6 -29.31 29.69 1.35
N ARG A 7 -28.07 30.14 1.49
CA ARG A 7 -27.63 30.91 2.66
C ARG A 7 -28.21 32.32 2.59
N VAL A 8 -28.29 32.98 3.73
CA VAL A 8 -28.84 34.35 3.82
C VAL A 8 -28.05 35.33 2.93
N GLU A 9 -26.73 35.22 2.95
CA GLU A 9 -25.84 36.06 2.13
C GLU A 9 -25.96 35.75 0.63
N GLU A 10 -26.18 34.46 0.26
CA GLU A 10 -26.41 34.05 -1.12
C GLU A 10 -27.73 34.64 -1.66
N LEU A 11 -28.75 34.70 -0.82
CA LEU A 11 -30.02 35.29 -1.17
C LEU A 11 -29.93 36.81 -1.30
N ALA A 12 -29.15 37.47 -0.44
CA ALA A 12 -28.88 38.91 -0.56
C ALA A 12 -28.19 39.30 -1.88
N ASP A 13 -27.31 38.44 -2.38
CA ASP A 13 -26.69 38.63 -3.71
C ASP A 13 -27.73 38.52 -4.85
N ILE A 14 -28.78 37.69 -4.72
CA ILE A 14 -29.87 37.61 -5.68
C ILE A 14 -30.62 38.94 -5.75
N PHE A 15 -30.86 39.60 -4.63
CA PHE A 15 -31.50 40.94 -4.61
C PHE A 15 -30.65 42.03 -5.28
N ALA A 16 -29.34 41.85 -5.35
CA ALA A 16 -28.43 42.76 -6.02
C ALA A 16 -28.44 42.63 -7.55
N VAL A 17 -29.07 41.61 -8.10
CA VAL A 17 -29.18 41.43 -9.57
C VAL A 17 -30.31 42.28 -10.13
N ARG A 18 -30.00 43.18 -11.07
CA ARG A 18 -30.98 43.98 -11.76
C ARG A 18 -31.53 43.20 -12.96
N PHE A 19 -32.82 42.89 -12.91
CA PHE A 19 -33.58 42.26 -14.00
C PHE A 19 -34.28 43.34 -14.84
N THR A 20 -33.98 43.45 -16.13
CA THR A 20 -34.64 44.36 -17.07
C THR A 20 -35.15 43.59 -18.24
N ALA A 21 -36.29 44.03 -18.80
CA ALA A 21 -36.94 43.33 -19.93
C ALA A 21 -36.14 43.35 -21.25
N THR A 22 -35.18 44.28 -21.39
CA THR A 22 -34.50 44.61 -22.63
C THR A 22 -32.98 44.48 -22.62
N ALA A 23 -32.38 44.16 -21.48
CA ALA A 23 -30.92 43.96 -21.37
C ALA A 23 -30.58 42.77 -20.48
N PRO A 24 -29.39 42.14 -20.69
CA PRO A 24 -28.93 41.05 -19.81
C PRO A 24 -28.92 41.47 -18.35
N PRO A 25 -29.23 40.55 -17.40
CA PRO A 25 -29.21 40.86 -16.00
C PRO A 25 -27.79 41.32 -15.57
N SER A 26 -27.75 42.39 -14.80
CA SER A 26 -26.49 42.92 -14.29
C SER A 26 -26.50 42.97 -12.78
N PHE A 27 -25.41 42.51 -12.16
CA PHE A 27 -25.20 42.62 -10.74
C PHE A 27 -24.81 44.05 -10.38
N ASN A 28 -25.49 44.65 -9.41
CA ASN A 28 -25.20 45.97 -8.91
C ASN A 28 -24.97 45.92 -7.39
N GLU A 29 -23.70 46.02 -6.97
CA GLU A 29 -23.29 45.95 -5.58
C GLU A 29 -23.99 46.97 -4.69
N LYS A 30 -24.39 48.12 -5.24
CA LYS A 30 -25.13 49.14 -4.52
C LYS A 30 -26.57 48.76 -4.16
N LEU A 31 -27.10 47.73 -4.80
CA LEU A 31 -28.44 47.20 -4.51
C LEU A 31 -28.38 46.03 -3.49
N ARG A 32 -27.19 45.61 -3.07
CA ARG A 32 -27.03 44.57 -2.07
C ARG A 32 -27.47 45.11 -0.71
N PRO A 33 -28.39 44.49 0.03
CA PRO A 33 -28.77 44.89 1.35
C PRO A 33 -27.56 44.92 2.30
N GLN A 34 -27.44 45.93 3.17
CA GLN A 34 -26.37 46.01 4.16
C GLN A 34 -26.57 44.97 5.27
N ASP A 35 -27.82 44.69 5.63
CA ASP A 35 -28.20 43.63 6.53
C ASP A 35 -29.00 42.56 5.71
N ALA A 36 -28.33 41.47 5.45
CA ALA A 36 -28.89 40.39 4.62
C ALA A 36 -30.02 39.64 5.33
N GLU A 37 -29.90 39.43 6.64
CA GLU A 37 -30.88 38.68 7.43
C GLU A 37 -32.17 39.51 7.58
N GLU A 38 -32.07 40.78 7.92
CA GLU A 38 -33.22 41.69 8.06
C GLU A 38 -33.96 41.84 6.73
N ALA A 39 -33.25 41.97 5.61
CA ALA A 39 -33.85 42.09 4.28
C ALA A 39 -34.62 40.84 3.88
N VAL A 40 -34.08 39.65 4.15
CA VAL A 40 -34.71 38.35 3.86
C VAL A 40 -35.94 38.11 4.71
N LEU A 41 -35.86 38.39 6.02
CA LEU A 41 -36.95 38.23 6.96
C LEU A 41 -38.08 39.25 6.71
N SER A 42 -37.75 40.48 6.32
CA SER A 42 -38.76 41.47 6.01
C SER A 42 -39.54 41.18 4.73
N ALA A 43 -38.91 40.51 3.76
CA ALA A 43 -39.51 40.16 2.49
C ALA A 43 -40.55 38.99 2.62
N CYS A 44 -40.31 38.03 3.52
CA CYS A 44 -41.12 36.78 3.61
C CYS A 44 -41.25 36.23 5.06
N SER A 45 -41.44 37.06 6.05
CA SER A 45 -41.37 36.74 7.48
C SER A 45 -42.26 35.60 7.99
N SER A 46 -43.35 35.29 7.29
CA SER A 46 -44.31 34.24 7.70
C SER A 46 -44.12 32.88 7.02
N LEU A 47 -43.40 32.84 5.92
CA LEU A 47 -43.31 31.67 5.06
C LEU A 47 -41.95 30.98 5.12
N ILE A 48 -40.93 31.71 5.58
CA ILE A 48 -39.55 31.20 5.64
C ILE A 48 -38.99 31.31 7.05
N ALA A 49 -38.03 30.46 7.36
CA ALA A 49 -37.24 30.50 8.58
C ALA A 49 -35.73 30.53 8.26
N VAL A 50 -35.01 31.33 9.01
CA VAL A 50 -33.54 31.27 8.99
C VAL A 50 -33.10 30.25 10.04
N VAL A 51 -32.41 29.21 9.59
CA VAL A 51 -31.98 28.08 10.41
C VAL A 51 -30.46 27.98 10.36
N ASN A 52 -29.85 27.79 11.52
CA ASN A 52 -28.41 27.57 11.59
C ASN A 52 -28.09 26.09 11.29
N ARG A 53 -27.35 25.82 10.19
CA ARG A 53 -26.86 24.50 9.82
C ARG A 53 -25.35 24.52 9.64
N GLU A 54 -24.66 23.69 10.43
CA GLU A 54 -23.19 23.55 10.33
C GLU A 54 -22.43 24.88 10.37
N GLY A 55 -22.90 25.82 11.22
CA GLY A 55 -22.26 27.15 11.39
C GLY A 55 -22.62 28.18 10.30
N SER A 56 -23.58 27.86 9.41
CA SER A 56 -24.09 28.81 8.40
C SER A 56 -25.57 29.03 8.56
N GLN A 57 -26.01 30.26 8.40
CA GLN A 57 -27.42 30.63 8.36
C GLN A 57 -28.00 30.30 6.98
N VAL A 58 -29.04 29.45 6.93
CA VAL A 58 -29.72 29.04 5.69
C VAL A 58 -31.19 29.37 5.76
N VAL A 59 -31.76 29.73 4.62
CA VAL A 59 -33.17 30.04 4.46
C VAL A 59 -33.92 28.79 4.00
N GLN A 60 -34.99 28.45 4.69
CA GLN A 60 -35.88 27.36 4.28
C GLN A 60 -37.34 27.72 4.50
N PHE A 61 -38.26 27.04 3.83
CA PHE A 61 -39.69 27.20 4.14
C PHE A 61 -39.93 26.71 5.56
N SER A 62 -40.74 27.47 6.28
CA SER A 62 -41.08 27.19 7.68
C SER A 62 -41.78 25.83 7.88
N HIS A 63 -42.49 25.33 6.86
CA HIS A 63 -43.10 24.02 6.84
C HIS A 63 -43.11 23.45 5.41
N PHE A 64 -42.92 22.12 5.28
CA PHE A 64 -42.94 21.40 3.99
C PHE A 64 -44.19 21.66 3.18
N SER A 65 -45.37 21.60 3.80
CA SER A 65 -46.66 21.88 3.17
C SER A 65 -46.80 23.29 2.60
N VAL A 66 -46.06 24.28 3.12
CA VAL A 66 -46.06 25.65 2.58
C VAL A 66 -45.46 25.65 1.18
N LYS A 67 -44.29 24.96 1.01
CA LYS A 67 -43.66 24.82 -0.30
C LYS A 67 -44.58 24.14 -1.32
N GLU A 68 -45.17 23.00 -0.92
CA GLU A 68 -46.08 22.26 -1.80
C GLU A 68 -47.31 23.04 -2.16
N PHE A 69 -47.91 23.77 -1.20
CA PHE A 69 -49.06 24.62 -1.47
C PHE A 69 -48.70 25.75 -2.45
N LEU A 70 -47.60 26.46 -2.22
CA LEU A 70 -47.17 27.58 -3.08
C LEU A 70 -46.84 27.15 -4.53
N THR A 71 -46.45 25.89 -4.73
CA THR A 71 -46.14 25.35 -6.07
C THR A 71 -47.28 24.48 -6.66
N SER A 72 -48.46 24.39 -6.00
CA SER A 72 -49.54 23.53 -6.41
C SER A 72 -50.41 24.14 -7.49
N GLU A 73 -50.96 23.31 -8.38
CA GLU A 73 -51.97 23.72 -9.36
C GLU A 73 -53.24 24.27 -8.71
N ARG A 74 -53.51 23.87 -7.44
CA ARG A 74 -54.64 24.35 -6.65
C ARG A 74 -54.53 25.84 -6.37
N LEU A 75 -53.37 26.35 -6.03
CA LEU A 75 -53.11 27.76 -5.84
C LEU A 75 -53.10 28.53 -7.17
N ALA A 76 -52.56 27.93 -8.22
CA ALA A 76 -52.56 28.50 -9.56
C ALA A 76 -54.00 28.76 -10.11
N LYS A 77 -54.97 27.91 -9.72
CA LYS A 77 -56.38 28.02 -10.11
C LYS A 77 -57.26 28.78 -9.10
N ALA A 78 -56.67 29.33 -8.03
CA ALA A 78 -57.39 30.07 -7.01
C ALA A 78 -57.82 31.45 -7.49
N GLU A 79 -58.68 32.17 -6.71
CA GLU A 79 -59.06 33.53 -6.99
C GLU A 79 -57.84 34.45 -7.24
N GLU A 80 -58.04 35.52 -8.11
CA GLU A 80 -56.96 36.40 -8.59
C GLU A 80 -55.99 36.91 -7.51
N ARG A 81 -56.47 37.18 -6.28
CA ARG A 81 -55.69 37.65 -5.15
C ARG A 81 -54.84 36.57 -4.51
N LEU A 82 -55.25 35.30 -4.54
CA LEU A 82 -54.51 34.17 -3.97
C LEU A 82 -53.55 33.56 -4.99
N SER A 83 -53.90 33.56 -6.28
CA SER A 83 -53.03 33.09 -7.36
C SER A 83 -51.78 33.94 -7.50
N TYR A 84 -51.76 35.19 -7.04
CA TYR A 84 -50.58 36.04 -6.99
C TYR A 84 -49.43 35.43 -6.17
N TYR A 85 -49.71 34.60 -5.16
CA TYR A 85 -48.69 33.95 -4.36
C TYR A 85 -48.21 32.60 -4.96
N HIS A 86 -48.77 32.19 -6.10
CA HIS A 86 -48.33 30.96 -6.75
C HIS A 86 -46.91 31.11 -7.32
N ILE A 87 -46.00 30.26 -6.86
CA ILE A 87 -44.63 30.21 -7.35
C ILE A 87 -44.58 29.30 -8.59
N LEU A 88 -44.46 29.88 -9.74
CA LEU A 88 -44.17 29.14 -10.97
C LEU A 88 -42.75 28.59 -10.90
N PRO A 89 -42.55 27.25 -10.87
CA PRO A 89 -41.20 26.68 -10.80
C PRO A 89 -40.26 27.17 -11.90
N GLU A 90 -40.79 27.36 -13.11
CA GLU A 90 -40.02 27.86 -14.26
C GLU A 90 -39.50 29.29 -14.01
N SER A 91 -40.36 30.21 -13.51
CA SER A 91 -39.95 31.57 -13.18
C SER A 91 -38.93 31.61 -12.04
N ALA A 92 -39.08 30.75 -11.03
CA ALA A 92 -38.12 30.66 -9.92
C ALA A 92 -36.76 30.12 -10.41
N HIS A 93 -36.75 29.10 -11.25
CA HIS A 93 -35.49 28.56 -11.83
C HIS A 93 -34.86 29.59 -12.78
N THR A 94 -35.67 30.37 -13.53
CA THR A 94 -35.19 31.46 -14.39
C THR A 94 -34.46 32.53 -13.56
N ILE A 95 -35.04 32.98 -12.46
CA ILE A 95 -34.43 34.00 -11.57
C ILE A 95 -33.12 33.47 -10.97
N LEU A 96 -33.11 32.24 -10.48
CA LEU A 96 -31.89 31.64 -9.85
C LEU A 96 -30.79 31.39 -10.88
N ALA A 97 -31.14 30.95 -12.09
CA ALA A 97 -30.15 30.81 -13.19
C ALA A 97 -29.57 32.18 -13.58
N HIS A 98 -30.39 33.24 -13.71
CA HIS A 98 -29.96 34.60 -13.98
C HIS A 98 -29.02 35.14 -12.90
N ALA A 99 -29.40 35.04 -11.64
CA ALA A 99 -28.58 35.50 -10.54
C ALA A 99 -27.23 34.77 -10.51
N GLY A 100 -27.25 33.45 -10.65
CA GLY A 100 -26.06 32.63 -10.71
C GLY A 100 -25.10 33.01 -11.83
N LEU A 101 -25.61 33.08 -13.07
CA LEU A 101 -24.81 33.48 -14.24
C LEU A 101 -24.26 34.89 -14.10
N SER A 102 -25.05 35.85 -13.58
CA SER A 102 -24.61 37.23 -13.38
C SER A 102 -23.46 37.38 -12.39
N VAL A 103 -23.45 36.55 -11.32
CA VAL A 103 -22.35 36.51 -10.37
C VAL A 103 -21.11 35.87 -10.99
N LEU A 104 -21.25 34.74 -11.69
CA LEU A 104 -20.15 34.06 -12.35
C LEU A 104 -19.45 34.93 -13.40
N LEU A 105 -20.20 35.76 -14.15
CA LEU A 105 -19.67 36.69 -15.14
C LEU A 105 -18.93 37.89 -14.52
N ARG A 106 -18.92 38.06 -13.21
CA ARG A 106 -18.13 39.09 -12.50
C ARG A 106 -16.80 38.57 -11.97
N LEU A 107 -16.59 37.24 -12.01
CA LEU A 107 -15.35 36.64 -11.56
C LEU A 107 -14.26 36.93 -12.59
N ASP A 108 -13.20 37.56 -12.16
CA ASP A 108 -12.07 37.95 -12.99
C ASP A 108 -10.83 37.10 -12.69
N ASP A 109 -9.72 37.39 -13.34
CA ASP A 109 -8.43 36.72 -13.16
C ASP A 109 -7.72 37.03 -11.82
N LYS A 110 -8.24 38.04 -11.06
CA LYS A 110 -7.73 38.45 -9.76
C LYS A 110 -8.39 37.72 -8.59
N ILE A 111 -9.37 36.86 -8.90
CA ILE A 111 -10.07 36.10 -7.87
C ILE A 111 -9.16 35.01 -7.29
N ASP A 112 -9.18 34.87 -5.97
CA ASP A 112 -8.43 33.85 -5.22
C ASP A 112 -9.24 33.34 -4.03
N ARG A 113 -8.69 32.41 -3.28
CA ARG A 113 -9.34 31.86 -2.07
C ARG A 113 -9.67 32.92 -1.03
N ASN A 114 -8.94 34.03 -0.96
CA ASN A 114 -9.13 35.06 0.05
C ASN A 114 -10.19 36.07 -0.38
N THR A 115 -10.33 36.30 -1.69
CA THR A 115 -11.23 37.32 -2.26
C THR A 115 -12.61 36.77 -2.62
N ILE A 116 -12.75 35.44 -2.76
CA ILE A 116 -14.04 34.80 -3.14
C ILE A 116 -15.16 35.07 -2.14
N GLY A 117 -14.82 35.30 -0.85
CA GLY A 117 -15.79 35.65 0.18
C GLY A 117 -16.58 36.95 -0.09
N ARG A 118 -16.13 37.80 -1.03
CA ARG A 118 -16.87 39.00 -1.50
C ARG A 118 -18.07 38.63 -2.39
N PHE A 119 -18.15 37.35 -2.83
CA PHE A 119 -19.22 36.83 -3.68
C PHE A 119 -19.90 35.61 -3.03
N PRO A 120 -20.70 35.79 -1.97
CA PRO A 120 -21.32 34.68 -1.23
C PRO A 120 -22.12 33.71 -2.11
N LEU A 121 -22.81 34.23 -3.14
CA LEU A 121 -23.57 33.43 -4.09
C LEU A 121 -22.69 32.62 -5.06
N ALA A 122 -21.40 32.96 -5.21
CA ALA A 122 -20.53 32.35 -6.25
C ALA A 122 -20.41 30.83 -6.11
N SER A 123 -20.25 30.30 -4.91
CA SER A 123 -20.17 28.84 -4.69
C SER A 123 -21.49 28.13 -4.99
N TYR A 124 -22.61 28.73 -4.63
CA TYR A 124 -23.93 28.21 -4.99
C TYR A 124 -24.16 28.29 -6.49
N ALA A 125 -23.87 29.46 -7.08
CA ALA A 125 -23.99 29.69 -8.51
C ALA A 125 -23.15 28.66 -9.29
N ALA A 126 -21.86 28.52 -8.98
CA ALA A 126 -20.99 27.60 -9.69
C ALA A 126 -21.52 26.17 -9.71
N ARG A 127 -22.16 25.74 -8.62
CA ARG A 127 -22.66 24.35 -8.45
C ARG A 127 -24.03 24.12 -9.06
N HIS A 128 -24.92 25.11 -9.03
CA HIS A 128 -26.35 24.92 -9.27
C HIS A 128 -26.96 25.69 -10.47
N TRP A 129 -26.26 26.67 -11.03
CA TRP A 129 -26.82 27.48 -12.15
C TRP A 129 -27.27 26.59 -13.32
N ALA A 130 -26.47 25.60 -13.67
CA ALA A 130 -26.75 24.69 -14.79
C ALA A 130 -28.01 23.85 -14.52
N SER A 131 -28.19 23.36 -13.30
CA SER A 131 -29.42 22.64 -12.90
C SER A 131 -30.66 23.51 -12.99
N HIS A 132 -30.56 24.81 -12.67
CA HIS A 132 -31.65 25.76 -12.85
C HIS A 132 -31.90 26.06 -14.32
N ALA A 133 -30.85 26.25 -15.12
CA ALA A 133 -30.96 26.48 -16.57
C ALA A 133 -31.52 25.29 -17.34
N GLN A 134 -31.26 24.04 -16.88
CA GLN A 134 -31.79 22.81 -17.48
C GLN A 134 -33.27 22.56 -17.17
N PHE A 135 -33.89 23.34 -16.27
CA PHE A 135 -35.30 23.16 -15.94
C PHE A 135 -36.17 23.58 -17.10
N ARG A 136 -36.89 22.59 -17.77
CA ARG A 136 -37.75 22.80 -18.92
C ARG A 136 -37.08 23.67 -20.00
N ASN A 137 -37.71 24.80 -20.40
CA ASN A 137 -37.24 25.67 -21.45
C ASN A 137 -36.45 26.89 -20.95
N VAL A 138 -35.99 26.87 -19.70
CA VAL A 138 -35.30 28.00 -19.06
C VAL A 138 -33.99 28.36 -19.78
N SER A 139 -33.25 27.40 -20.32
CA SER A 139 -31.96 27.66 -21.00
C SER A 139 -32.07 28.55 -22.23
N SER A 140 -33.19 28.52 -22.98
CA SER A 140 -33.39 29.36 -24.16
C SER A 140 -33.42 30.87 -23.88
N HIS A 141 -33.66 31.26 -22.61
CA HIS A 141 -33.64 32.65 -22.21
C HIS A 141 -32.21 33.16 -21.90
N PHE A 142 -31.20 32.32 -21.92
CA PHE A 142 -29.84 32.65 -21.44
C PHE A 142 -28.73 32.37 -22.43
N GLU A 143 -29.03 32.08 -23.70
CA GLU A 143 -28.02 31.69 -24.67
C GLU A 143 -26.87 32.70 -24.76
N GLU A 144 -27.15 33.98 -24.92
CA GLU A 144 -26.13 35.05 -24.98
C GLU A 144 -25.29 35.15 -23.69
N VAL A 145 -25.91 34.93 -22.52
CA VAL A 145 -25.23 35.01 -21.21
C VAL A 145 -24.34 33.78 -21.02
N MET A 146 -24.80 32.60 -21.42
CA MET A 146 -23.99 31.36 -21.38
C MET A 146 -22.81 31.43 -22.37
N GLU A 147 -23.00 31.97 -23.58
CA GLU A 147 -21.92 32.20 -24.55
C GLU A 147 -20.78 33.02 -23.94
N ARG A 148 -21.12 34.09 -23.19
CA ARG A 148 -20.13 34.92 -22.49
C ARG A 148 -19.43 34.17 -21.38
N LEU A 149 -20.10 33.29 -20.61
CA LEU A 149 -19.48 32.46 -19.57
C LEU A 149 -18.52 31.44 -20.21
N PHE A 150 -18.88 30.85 -21.34
CA PHE A 150 -18.10 29.83 -22.05
C PHE A 150 -17.04 30.40 -23.01
N ASP A 151 -16.82 31.72 -23.00
CA ASP A 151 -15.73 32.31 -23.76
C ASP A 151 -14.40 32.03 -23.12
N SER A 152 -13.59 31.16 -23.72
CA SER A 152 -12.27 30.75 -23.22
C SER A 152 -11.23 31.88 -23.20
N ALA A 153 -11.51 33.02 -23.89
CA ALA A 153 -10.68 34.20 -23.83
C ALA A 153 -10.94 35.06 -22.58
N LYS A 154 -11.99 34.75 -21.82
CA LYS A 154 -12.40 35.46 -20.64
C LYS A 154 -12.08 34.65 -19.36
N PRO A 155 -11.87 35.31 -18.22
CA PRO A 155 -11.53 34.63 -16.96
C PRO A 155 -12.72 33.87 -16.33
N HIS A 156 -13.96 34.12 -16.77
CA HIS A 156 -15.17 33.61 -16.16
C HIS A 156 -15.28 32.08 -16.21
N PHE A 157 -14.95 31.49 -17.36
CA PHE A 157 -15.00 30.04 -17.54
C PHE A 157 -13.99 29.31 -16.64
N PRO A 158 -12.69 29.68 -16.63
CA PRO A 158 -11.72 29.11 -15.67
C PRO A 158 -12.11 29.32 -14.20
N ALA A 159 -12.66 30.49 -13.86
CA ALA A 159 -13.10 30.79 -12.50
C ALA A 159 -14.29 29.90 -12.07
N TRP A 160 -15.26 29.71 -12.95
CA TRP A 160 -16.37 28.80 -12.69
C TRP A 160 -15.91 27.36 -12.44
N VAL A 161 -15.08 26.79 -13.32
CA VAL A 161 -14.55 25.41 -13.17
C VAL A 161 -13.68 25.30 -11.92
N TRP A 162 -12.90 26.33 -11.57
CA TRP A 162 -12.11 26.35 -10.34
C TRP A 162 -12.98 26.36 -9.08
N LEU A 163 -14.11 27.05 -9.12
CA LEU A 163 -15.07 27.05 -8.01
C LEU A 163 -15.77 25.71 -7.85
N TYR A 164 -16.15 25.11 -8.97
CA TYR A 164 -16.80 23.80 -8.99
C TYR A 164 -16.66 23.13 -10.37
N ASP A 165 -15.80 22.12 -10.42
CA ASP A 165 -15.68 21.28 -11.62
C ASP A 165 -16.81 20.26 -11.62
N ILE A 166 -17.82 20.49 -12.47
CA ILE A 166 -18.99 19.62 -12.60
C ILE A 166 -18.65 18.24 -13.18
N ASP A 167 -17.56 18.14 -13.94
CA ASP A 167 -17.07 16.89 -14.52
C ASP A 167 -16.33 16.03 -13.46
N ARG A 168 -15.64 16.71 -12.54
CA ARG A 168 -14.82 16.11 -11.48
C ARG A 168 -15.26 16.57 -10.09
N HIS A 169 -16.55 16.41 -9.79
CA HIS A 169 -17.18 16.89 -8.54
C HIS A 169 -16.58 16.32 -7.25
N TRP A 170 -15.75 15.26 -7.35
CA TRP A 170 -14.97 14.68 -6.23
C TRP A 170 -13.65 15.41 -5.97
N ILE A 171 -13.19 16.30 -6.87
CA ILE A 171 -12.04 17.16 -6.59
C ILE A 171 -12.48 18.28 -5.68
N GLU A 172 -11.69 18.54 -4.65
CA GLU A 172 -11.97 19.60 -3.69
C GLU A 172 -12.06 20.96 -4.41
N PRO A 173 -13.19 21.70 -4.27
CA PRO A 173 -13.31 23.03 -4.88
C PRO A 173 -12.16 23.94 -4.45
N MET A 174 -11.68 24.77 -5.37
CA MET A 174 -10.60 25.73 -5.08
C MET A 174 -9.31 25.06 -4.55
N SER A 175 -8.96 23.86 -5.02
CA SER A 175 -7.74 23.14 -4.62
C SER A 175 -6.45 23.97 -4.86
N LYS A 176 -6.47 24.85 -5.87
CA LYS A 176 -5.40 25.82 -6.17
C LYS A 176 -5.73 27.21 -5.65
N MET A 177 -4.73 28.04 -5.40
CA MET A 177 -4.92 29.41 -4.89
C MET A 177 -5.70 30.29 -5.86
N HIS A 178 -5.47 30.15 -7.16
CA HIS A 178 -6.09 30.91 -8.24
C HIS A 178 -6.71 30.01 -9.30
N PRO A 179 -7.69 30.49 -10.08
CA PRO A 179 -8.20 29.79 -11.25
C PRO A 179 -7.08 29.46 -12.23
N THR A 180 -7.06 28.22 -12.72
CA THR A 180 -6.17 27.78 -13.78
C THR A 180 -6.99 27.40 -15.01
N ARG A 181 -6.39 27.43 -16.19
CA ARG A 181 -7.07 26.99 -17.39
C ARG A 181 -7.51 25.53 -17.23
N PRO A 182 -8.80 25.21 -17.40
CA PRO A 182 -9.29 23.85 -17.35
C PRO A 182 -8.62 22.95 -18.40
N GLU A 183 -8.50 21.65 -18.10
CA GLU A 183 -7.98 20.68 -19.06
C GLU A 183 -8.91 20.50 -20.25
N ALA A 184 -10.22 20.59 -20.03
CA ALA A 184 -11.23 20.48 -21.07
C ALA A 184 -11.64 21.85 -21.61
N VAL A 185 -11.96 21.85 -22.91
CA VAL A 185 -12.44 23.06 -23.62
C VAL A 185 -13.89 23.39 -23.26
N PRO A 186 -14.36 24.64 -23.47
CA PRO A 186 -15.75 25.02 -23.23
C PRO A 186 -16.78 24.11 -23.91
N LEU A 187 -16.52 23.66 -25.12
CA LEU A 187 -17.40 22.77 -25.87
C LEU A 187 -17.65 21.44 -25.14
N TYR A 188 -16.65 20.93 -24.43
CA TYR A 188 -16.79 19.72 -23.60
C TYR A 188 -17.80 19.93 -22.48
N TYR A 189 -17.71 21.03 -21.74
CA TYR A 189 -18.63 21.34 -20.65
C TYR A 189 -20.04 21.67 -21.15
N ALA A 190 -20.18 22.33 -22.29
CA ALA A 190 -21.48 22.57 -22.92
C ALA A 190 -22.14 21.25 -23.33
N ALA A 191 -21.37 20.31 -23.87
CA ALA A 191 -21.81 18.96 -24.19
C ALA A 191 -22.17 18.13 -22.96
N LEU A 192 -21.40 18.25 -21.86
CA LEU A 192 -21.68 17.62 -20.56
C LEU A 192 -23.04 18.07 -20.00
N LEU A 193 -23.36 19.36 -20.16
CA LEU A 193 -24.59 19.98 -19.66
C LEU A 193 -25.78 19.81 -20.63
N GLY A 194 -25.53 19.41 -21.86
CA GLY A 194 -26.60 19.19 -22.85
C GLY A 194 -27.22 20.46 -23.42
N PHE A 195 -26.57 21.62 -23.34
CA PHE A 195 -27.07 22.88 -23.83
C PHE A 195 -26.89 22.98 -25.38
N ARG A 196 -27.90 22.56 -26.10
CA ARG A 196 -27.88 22.47 -27.59
C ARG A 196 -27.49 23.77 -28.26
N GLY A 197 -28.18 24.91 -27.98
CA GLY A 197 -27.89 26.21 -28.60
C GLY A 197 -26.45 26.65 -28.34
N LEU A 198 -25.95 26.50 -27.12
CA LEU A 198 -24.56 26.82 -26.76
C LEU A 198 -23.56 25.92 -27.50
N VAL A 199 -23.84 24.63 -27.64
CA VAL A 199 -22.99 23.70 -28.42
C VAL A 199 -22.94 24.10 -29.89
N GLU A 200 -24.08 24.46 -30.50
CA GLU A 200 -24.18 24.93 -31.90
C GLU A 200 -23.38 26.23 -32.13
N HIS A 201 -23.48 27.17 -31.21
CA HIS A 201 -22.67 28.40 -31.19
C HIS A 201 -21.17 28.10 -31.13
N LEU A 202 -20.75 27.27 -30.16
CA LEU A 202 -19.33 26.96 -29.93
C LEU A 202 -18.72 26.18 -31.10
N ILE A 203 -19.46 25.26 -31.73
CA ILE A 203 -19.03 24.55 -32.95
C ILE A 203 -18.81 25.55 -34.08
N THR A 204 -19.71 26.52 -34.27
CA THR A 204 -19.60 27.52 -35.33
C THR A 204 -18.42 28.46 -35.07
N ALA A 205 -18.26 28.93 -33.84
CA ALA A 205 -17.20 29.86 -33.46
C ALA A 205 -15.80 29.19 -33.40
N ARG A 206 -15.74 27.89 -33.04
CA ARG A 206 -14.49 27.18 -32.79
C ARG A 206 -14.54 25.73 -33.26
N PRO A 207 -14.67 25.50 -34.59
CA PRO A 207 -14.82 24.14 -35.14
C PRO A 207 -13.65 23.22 -34.82
N TRP A 208 -12.45 23.75 -34.53
CA TRP A 208 -11.27 22.96 -34.13
C TRP A 208 -11.38 22.33 -32.72
N GLU A 209 -12.30 22.77 -31.87
CA GLU A 209 -12.52 22.21 -30.53
C GLU A 209 -13.32 20.91 -30.57
N VAL A 210 -13.99 20.56 -31.64
CA VAL A 210 -14.91 19.41 -31.77
C VAL A 210 -14.26 18.08 -31.33
N ASN A 211 -12.97 17.88 -31.67
CA ASN A 211 -12.22 16.68 -31.31
C ASN A 211 -11.18 16.94 -30.19
N SER A 212 -11.24 18.08 -29.54
CA SER A 212 -10.32 18.40 -28.43
C SER A 212 -10.47 17.41 -27.29
N ARG A 213 -9.33 17.00 -26.73
CA ARG A 213 -9.24 16.09 -25.58
C ARG A 213 -9.11 16.88 -24.30
N GLY A 214 -9.77 16.43 -23.25
CA GLY A 214 -9.75 17.00 -21.90
C GLY A 214 -10.95 16.52 -21.10
N GLY A 215 -10.92 16.75 -19.79
CA GLY A 215 -11.96 16.31 -18.88
C GLY A 215 -11.94 14.79 -18.61
N PHE A 216 -12.86 14.34 -17.75
CA PHE A 216 -12.93 12.94 -17.32
C PHE A 216 -13.31 11.98 -18.46
N HIS A 217 -14.20 12.42 -19.35
CA HIS A 217 -14.69 11.61 -20.47
C HIS A 217 -13.92 11.83 -21.78
N THR A 218 -12.88 12.59 -21.77
CA THR A 218 -11.90 12.81 -22.85
C THR A 218 -12.38 13.70 -24.00
N THR A 219 -13.54 13.51 -24.62
CA THR A 219 -14.06 14.40 -25.69
C THR A 219 -15.52 14.79 -25.46
N ALA A 220 -15.95 15.87 -26.11
CA ALA A 220 -17.34 16.34 -26.09
C ALA A 220 -18.34 15.25 -26.56
N LEU A 221 -17.97 14.43 -27.55
CA LEU A 221 -18.82 13.35 -28.03
C LEU A 221 -18.95 12.22 -27.00
N HIS A 222 -17.86 11.85 -26.31
CA HIS A 222 -17.95 10.85 -25.23
C HIS A 222 -18.92 11.29 -24.13
N VAL A 223 -18.78 12.52 -23.64
CA VAL A 223 -19.62 12.99 -22.54
C VAL A 223 -21.08 13.18 -22.95
N ALA A 224 -21.35 13.70 -24.17
CA ALA A 224 -22.70 13.79 -24.70
C ALA A 224 -23.37 12.41 -24.80
N SER A 225 -22.60 11.42 -25.27
CA SER A 225 -23.04 10.03 -25.39
C SER A 225 -23.37 9.40 -24.03
N VAL A 226 -22.49 9.54 -23.03
CA VAL A 226 -22.70 9.02 -21.66
C VAL A 226 -23.89 9.67 -20.97
N LYS A 227 -24.10 10.97 -21.17
CA LYS A 227 -25.20 11.74 -20.56
C LYS A 227 -26.55 11.59 -21.28
N GLY A 228 -26.57 10.95 -22.44
CA GLY A 228 -27.79 10.74 -23.17
C GLY A 228 -28.26 11.94 -24.01
N HIS A 229 -27.40 12.92 -24.29
CA HIS A 229 -27.75 14.14 -24.99
C HIS A 229 -27.72 13.92 -26.52
N LEU A 230 -28.78 13.26 -27.06
CA LEU A 230 -28.89 12.87 -28.45
C LEU A 230 -28.69 14.03 -29.43
N GLU A 231 -29.37 15.15 -29.19
CA GLU A 231 -29.29 16.31 -30.08
C GLU A 231 -27.87 16.90 -30.12
N VAL A 232 -27.21 16.97 -28.99
CA VAL A 232 -25.82 17.44 -28.85
C VAL A 232 -24.87 16.46 -29.56
N ALA A 233 -25.03 15.16 -29.34
CA ALA A 233 -24.24 14.14 -30.02
C ALA A 233 -24.40 14.22 -31.55
N SER A 234 -25.63 14.44 -32.01
CA SER A 234 -25.94 14.65 -33.43
C SER A 234 -25.24 15.89 -34.01
N LEU A 235 -25.27 17.01 -33.31
CA LEU A 235 -24.57 18.24 -33.74
C LEU A 235 -23.05 18.03 -33.82
N LEU A 236 -22.47 17.41 -32.79
CA LEU A 236 -21.03 17.12 -32.77
C LEU A 236 -20.60 16.21 -33.93
N LEU A 237 -21.35 15.15 -34.22
CA LEU A 237 -21.05 14.24 -35.32
C LEU A 237 -21.18 14.93 -36.68
N LYS A 238 -22.21 15.75 -36.87
CA LYS A 238 -22.36 16.59 -38.10
C LYS A 238 -21.22 17.59 -38.27
N ALA A 239 -20.66 18.06 -37.17
CA ALA A 239 -19.51 18.96 -37.15
C ALA A 239 -18.14 18.22 -37.29
N GLY A 240 -18.13 16.91 -37.50
CA GLY A 240 -16.92 16.13 -37.73
C GLY A 240 -16.27 15.56 -36.44
N ALA A 241 -17.04 15.40 -35.38
CA ALA A 241 -16.55 14.65 -34.23
C ALA A 241 -16.24 13.20 -34.62
N ASN A 242 -15.08 12.68 -34.17
CA ASN A 242 -14.67 11.31 -34.46
C ASN A 242 -15.46 10.30 -33.59
N PRO A 243 -16.37 9.48 -34.17
CA PRO A 243 -17.16 8.49 -33.43
C PRO A 243 -16.31 7.34 -32.84
N ASN A 244 -15.06 7.21 -33.29
CA ASN A 244 -14.10 6.19 -32.83
C ASN A 244 -12.98 6.77 -31.95
N SER A 245 -13.12 8.02 -31.47
CA SER A 245 -12.18 8.59 -30.54
C SER A 245 -12.09 7.72 -29.26
N ARG A 246 -10.88 7.58 -28.70
CA ARG A 246 -10.65 6.72 -27.54
C ARG A 246 -10.41 7.56 -26.29
N ASP A 247 -11.02 7.20 -25.17
CA ASP A 247 -10.75 7.80 -23.88
C ASP A 247 -9.41 7.27 -23.27
N HIS A 248 -9.14 7.57 -22.02
CA HIS A 248 -7.93 7.14 -21.30
C HIS A 248 -7.86 5.63 -21.00
N LEU A 249 -8.97 4.90 -21.19
CA LEU A 249 -9.05 3.43 -21.08
C LEU A 249 -9.21 2.78 -22.48
N GLY A 250 -8.97 3.53 -23.53
CA GLY A 250 -9.14 3.05 -24.90
C GLY A 250 -10.58 2.93 -25.35
N ARG A 251 -11.59 3.36 -24.58
CA ARG A 251 -13.01 3.21 -24.86
C ARG A 251 -13.48 4.25 -25.86
N ALA A 252 -14.26 3.83 -26.84
CA ALA A 252 -14.94 4.73 -27.77
C ALA A 252 -16.29 5.21 -27.18
N PRO A 253 -16.91 6.27 -27.72
CA PRO A 253 -18.25 6.72 -27.32
C PRO A 253 -19.27 5.58 -27.27
N LEU A 254 -19.20 4.65 -28.24
CA LEU A 254 -20.10 3.50 -28.34
C LEU A 254 -19.97 2.54 -27.12
N HIS A 255 -18.75 2.32 -26.58
CA HIS A 255 -18.57 1.57 -25.33
C HIS A 255 -19.27 2.26 -24.17
N ARG A 256 -19.10 3.57 -24.06
CA ARG A 256 -19.66 4.35 -22.96
C ARG A 256 -21.17 4.36 -22.95
N VAL A 257 -21.80 4.48 -24.11
CA VAL A 257 -23.27 4.37 -24.21
C VAL A 257 -23.73 2.96 -23.89
N SER A 258 -23.03 1.94 -24.39
CA SER A 258 -23.36 0.53 -24.15
C SER A 258 -23.19 0.11 -22.69
N GLN A 259 -22.31 0.78 -21.94
CA GLN A 259 -22.15 0.55 -20.50
C GLN A 259 -23.25 1.21 -19.66
N GLY A 260 -23.95 2.23 -20.21
CA GLY A 260 -24.88 3.06 -19.46
C GLY A 260 -24.17 4.14 -18.62
N GLY A 261 -24.75 5.35 -18.58
CA GLY A 261 -24.22 6.43 -17.74
C GLY A 261 -24.39 6.13 -16.25
N GLN A 262 -23.47 6.58 -15.40
CA GLN A 262 -23.50 6.47 -13.93
C GLN A 262 -24.68 7.17 -13.24
N LEU A 263 -25.61 7.76 -13.97
CA LEU A 263 -26.79 8.43 -13.43
C LEU A 263 -28.00 7.49 -13.39
N ILE A 264 -28.47 7.24 -12.21
CA ILE A 264 -29.56 6.37 -11.74
C ILE A 264 -30.91 6.53 -12.54
N MET A 265 -31.02 7.46 -13.50
CA MET A 265 -32.28 7.86 -14.15
C MET A 265 -32.31 7.84 -15.67
N ALA A 266 -31.25 7.50 -16.38
CA ALA A 266 -31.30 7.47 -17.84
C ALA A 266 -31.12 6.02 -18.36
N GLN A 267 -32.19 5.45 -18.90
CA GLN A 267 -32.02 4.31 -19.81
C GLN A 267 -31.13 4.76 -20.97
N PRO A 268 -30.13 3.98 -21.37
CA PRO A 268 -29.29 4.33 -22.49
C PRO A 268 -30.18 4.50 -23.73
N SER A 269 -30.02 5.63 -24.38
CA SER A 269 -30.83 5.90 -25.58
C SER A 269 -30.36 5.02 -26.73
N LEU A 270 -31.15 4.03 -27.13
CA LEU A 270 -30.95 3.26 -28.37
C LEU A 270 -30.71 4.14 -29.57
N GLU A 271 -31.35 5.30 -29.61
CA GLU A 271 -31.20 6.29 -30.69
C GLU A 271 -29.77 6.83 -30.79
N ILE A 272 -29.07 7.03 -29.65
CA ILE A 272 -27.66 7.45 -29.67
C ILE A 272 -26.78 6.33 -30.24
N VAL A 273 -26.98 5.07 -29.82
CA VAL A 273 -26.25 3.92 -30.37
C VAL A 273 -26.46 3.85 -31.88
N ARG A 274 -27.73 3.90 -32.34
CA ARG A 274 -28.08 3.90 -33.77
C ARG A 274 -27.44 5.07 -34.50
N PHE A 275 -27.46 6.24 -33.88
CA PHE A 275 -26.90 7.45 -34.51
C PHE A 275 -25.36 7.37 -34.60
N LEU A 276 -24.67 6.90 -33.57
CA LEU A 276 -23.22 6.69 -33.59
C LEU A 276 -22.82 5.70 -34.68
N VAL A 277 -23.53 4.55 -34.78
CA VAL A 277 -23.24 3.52 -35.78
C VAL A 277 -23.46 4.07 -37.22
N ASN A 278 -24.59 4.74 -37.46
CA ASN A 278 -24.88 5.38 -38.75
C ASN A 278 -23.87 6.47 -39.11
N SER A 279 -23.20 7.07 -38.12
CA SER A 279 -22.14 8.06 -38.32
C SER A 279 -20.73 7.44 -38.42
N GLY A 280 -20.62 6.13 -38.56
CA GLY A 280 -19.36 5.42 -38.80
C GLY A 280 -18.62 4.97 -37.53
N ALA A 281 -19.32 4.83 -36.41
CA ALA A 281 -18.75 4.17 -35.24
C ALA A 281 -18.49 2.68 -35.55
N ASN A 282 -17.29 2.21 -35.23
CA ASN A 282 -16.93 0.79 -35.35
C ASN A 282 -17.57 -0.02 -34.23
N VAL A 283 -18.53 -0.89 -34.56
CA VAL A 283 -19.25 -1.73 -33.56
C VAL A 283 -18.37 -2.79 -32.91
N ASN A 284 -17.23 -3.13 -33.53
CA ASN A 284 -16.26 -4.10 -33.02
C ASN A 284 -14.97 -3.42 -32.47
N VAL A 285 -15.00 -2.11 -32.22
CA VAL A 285 -13.88 -1.42 -31.58
C VAL A 285 -13.59 -2.04 -30.22
N THR A 286 -12.30 -2.21 -29.90
CA THR A 286 -11.88 -2.76 -28.59
C THR A 286 -11.27 -1.66 -27.75
N ASP A 287 -11.53 -1.67 -26.45
CA ASP A 287 -10.82 -0.85 -25.47
C ASP A 287 -9.44 -1.45 -25.14
N ASP A 288 -8.74 -0.86 -24.15
CA ASP A 288 -7.41 -1.31 -23.75
C ASP A 288 -7.40 -2.69 -23.07
N GLU A 289 -8.53 -3.18 -22.57
CA GLU A 289 -8.72 -4.53 -22.05
C GLU A 289 -9.31 -5.52 -23.08
N GLY A 290 -9.47 -5.08 -24.33
CA GLY A 290 -10.03 -5.90 -25.40
C GLY A 290 -11.55 -6.01 -25.38
N TRP A 291 -12.23 -5.20 -24.55
CA TRP A 291 -13.69 -5.20 -24.51
C TRP A 291 -14.26 -4.50 -25.74
N THR A 292 -15.35 -5.04 -26.26
CA THR A 292 -16.16 -4.39 -27.31
C THR A 292 -17.40 -3.74 -26.71
N PRO A 293 -18.11 -2.88 -27.45
CA PRO A 293 -19.40 -2.36 -27.01
C PRO A 293 -20.41 -3.45 -26.61
N LEU A 294 -20.34 -4.62 -27.24
CA LEU A 294 -21.18 -5.77 -26.90
C LEU A 294 -20.83 -6.36 -25.52
N HIS A 295 -19.55 -6.40 -25.15
CA HIS A 295 -19.14 -6.75 -23.78
C HIS A 295 -19.70 -5.76 -22.77
N ALA A 296 -19.64 -4.47 -23.07
CA ALA A 296 -20.15 -3.43 -22.20
C ALA A 296 -21.69 -3.51 -22.01
N ALA A 297 -22.43 -3.75 -23.10
CA ALA A 297 -23.87 -3.97 -23.05
C ALA A 297 -24.22 -5.26 -22.26
N ALA A 298 -23.43 -6.31 -22.44
CA ALA A 298 -23.58 -7.58 -21.73
C ALA A 298 -23.34 -7.43 -20.22
N GLN A 299 -22.32 -6.70 -19.82
CA GLN A 299 -22.05 -6.39 -18.41
C GLN A 299 -23.21 -5.63 -17.75
N SER A 300 -23.72 -4.64 -18.45
CA SER A 300 -24.76 -3.75 -17.92
C SER A 300 -26.17 -4.36 -17.98
N GLY A 301 -26.38 -5.34 -18.82
CA GLY A 301 -27.67 -6.01 -18.97
C GLY A 301 -28.62 -5.32 -19.96
N TYR A 302 -28.09 -4.53 -20.89
CA TYR A 302 -28.90 -3.82 -21.89
C TYR A 302 -29.14 -4.69 -23.13
N ARG A 303 -30.19 -5.52 -23.08
CA ARG A 303 -30.57 -6.43 -24.18
C ARG A 303 -30.80 -5.69 -25.50
N ASP A 304 -31.59 -4.60 -25.46
CA ASP A 304 -31.94 -3.86 -26.68
C ASP A 304 -30.72 -3.25 -27.37
N ILE A 305 -29.71 -2.85 -26.61
CA ILE A 305 -28.42 -2.37 -27.15
C ILE A 305 -27.63 -3.56 -27.72
N ALA A 306 -27.58 -4.70 -27.03
CA ALA A 306 -26.89 -5.88 -27.54
C ALA A 306 -27.53 -6.36 -28.88
N GLU A 307 -28.86 -6.35 -28.95
CA GLU A 307 -29.62 -6.67 -30.17
C GLU A 307 -29.27 -5.72 -31.32
N LEU A 308 -29.33 -4.40 -31.06
CA LEU A 308 -28.97 -3.37 -32.07
C LEU A 308 -27.51 -3.51 -32.51
N LEU A 309 -26.57 -3.78 -31.59
CA LEU A 309 -25.16 -3.95 -31.98
C LEU A 309 -24.95 -5.17 -32.88
N LEU A 310 -25.63 -6.28 -32.62
CA LEU A 310 -25.59 -7.50 -33.47
C LEU A 310 -26.23 -7.25 -34.83
N GLU A 311 -27.40 -6.56 -34.91
CA GLU A 311 -28.01 -6.13 -36.16
C GLU A 311 -27.05 -5.25 -37.02
N CYS A 312 -26.22 -4.45 -36.36
CA CYS A 312 -25.20 -3.59 -36.97
C CYS A 312 -23.88 -4.29 -37.27
N GLY A 313 -23.78 -5.61 -37.07
CA GLY A 313 -22.62 -6.42 -37.43
C GLY A 313 -21.57 -6.56 -36.30
N ALA A 314 -21.98 -6.41 -35.07
CA ALA A 314 -21.09 -6.76 -33.95
C ALA A 314 -20.78 -8.27 -33.95
N SER A 315 -19.55 -8.63 -33.71
CA SER A 315 -19.14 -10.03 -33.60
C SER A 315 -19.58 -10.60 -32.26
N LEU A 316 -20.30 -11.73 -32.31
CA LEU A 316 -20.98 -12.35 -31.17
C LEU A 316 -19.98 -12.89 -30.10
N ASP A 317 -18.91 -13.56 -30.56
CA ASP A 317 -17.98 -14.25 -29.68
C ASP A 317 -16.57 -13.65 -29.67
N VAL A 318 -16.49 -12.32 -29.79
CA VAL A 318 -15.21 -11.60 -29.62
C VAL A 318 -14.64 -11.87 -28.22
N ARG A 319 -13.32 -12.05 -28.18
CA ARG A 319 -12.61 -12.36 -26.93
C ARG A 319 -11.86 -11.13 -26.41
N ASN A 320 -12.08 -10.77 -25.16
CA ASN A 320 -11.30 -9.74 -24.48
C ASN A 320 -9.88 -10.27 -24.11
N LYS A 321 -9.04 -9.48 -23.44
CA LYS A 321 -7.69 -9.92 -23.01
C LYS A 321 -7.69 -11.14 -22.09
N ASN A 322 -8.76 -11.33 -21.33
CA ASN A 322 -8.95 -12.54 -20.52
C ASN A 322 -9.57 -13.69 -21.32
N GLN A 323 -9.65 -13.57 -22.64
CA GLN A 323 -10.30 -14.56 -23.54
C GLN A 323 -11.80 -14.76 -23.26
N GLY A 324 -12.42 -13.94 -22.40
CA GLY A 324 -13.84 -13.97 -22.12
C GLY A 324 -14.66 -13.38 -23.26
N THR A 325 -15.80 -14.00 -23.59
CA THR A 325 -16.77 -13.52 -24.58
C THR A 325 -17.83 -12.63 -23.91
N PRO A 326 -18.66 -11.89 -24.68
CA PRO A 326 -19.79 -11.17 -24.11
C PRO A 326 -20.72 -12.03 -23.25
N LEU A 327 -20.89 -13.34 -23.61
CA LEU A 327 -21.68 -14.28 -22.83
C LEU A 327 -21.05 -14.56 -21.46
N HIS A 328 -19.73 -14.71 -21.37
CA HIS A 328 -19.02 -14.83 -20.06
C HIS A 328 -19.32 -13.62 -19.18
N VAL A 329 -19.22 -12.43 -19.75
CA VAL A 329 -19.45 -11.18 -19.03
C VAL A 329 -20.91 -11.04 -18.56
N ALA A 330 -21.87 -11.37 -19.44
CA ALA A 330 -23.30 -11.37 -19.08
C ALA A 330 -23.58 -12.37 -17.94
N CYS A 331 -23.04 -13.56 -18.04
CA CYS A 331 -23.20 -14.63 -17.06
C CYS A 331 -22.56 -14.26 -15.70
N GLY A 332 -21.37 -13.65 -15.73
CA GLY A 332 -20.67 -13.18 -14.52
C GLY A 332 -21.35 -11.98 -13.84
N SER A 333 -22.09 -11.18 -14.63
CA SER A 333 -22.86 -10.03 -14.14
C SER A 333 -24.31 -10.38 -13.78
N GLY A 334 -24.72 -11.62 -13.92
CA GLY A 334 -26.08 -12.10 -13.63
C GLY A 334 -27.17 -11.53 -14.55
N LYS A 335 -26.84 -11.16 -15.78
CA LYS A 335 -27.77 -10.51 -16.71
C LYS A 335 -28.55 -11.54 -17.52
N LEU A 336 -29.63 -12.06 -16.92
CA LEU A 336 -30.44 -13.15 -17.46
C LEU A 336 -30.92 -12.90 -18.88
N ASP A 337 -31.56 -11.75 -19.12
CA ASP A 337 -32.18 -11.43 -20.44
C ASP A 337 -31.14 -11.34 -21.55
N VAL A 338 -29.98 -10.73 -21.24
CA VAL A 338 -28.89 -10.64 -22.22
C VAL A 338 -28.22 -12.01 -22.41
N SER A 339 -28.01 -12.76 -21.34
CA SER A 339 -27.43 -14.10 -21.44
C SER A 339 -28.30 -15.02 -22.32
N ARG A 340 -29.62 -15.04 -22.08
CA ARG A 340 -30.56 -15.77 -22.91
C ARG A 340 -30.53 -15.32 -24.36
N PHE A 341 -30.59 -14.01 -24.58
CA PHE A 341 -30.54 -13.44 -25.93
C PHE A 341 -29.27 -13.84 -26.67
N LEU A 342 -28.07 -13.73 -26.05
CA LEU A 342 -26.82 -14.13 -26.70
C LEU A 342 -26.78 -15.62 -27.02
N ILE A 343 -27.34 -16.51 -26.15
CA ILE A 343 -27.46 -17.93 -26.41
C ILE A 343 -28.40 -18.16 -27.60
N ASP A 344 -29.56 -17.48 -27.63
CA ASP A 344 -30.54 -17.61 -28.73
C ASP A 344 -29.94 -17.14 -30.08
N GLN A 345 -28.98 -16.19 -30.05
CA GLN A 345 -28.22 -15.76 -31.22
C GLN A 345 -27.09 -16.71 -31.62
N GLY A 346 -26.86 -17.77 -30.86
CA GLY A 346 -25.87 -18.80 -31.17
C GLY A 346 -24.49 -18.58 -30.55
N SER A 347 -24.35 -17.78 -29.48
CA SER A 347 -23.08 -17.70 -28.73
C SER A 347 -22.62 -19.06 -28.25
N ASP A 348 -21.32 -19.32 -28.36
CA ASP A 348 -20.71 -20.56 -27.90
C ASP A 348 -20.67 -20.63 -26.36
N MET A 349 -21.59 -21.39 -25.78
CA MET A 349 -21.68 -21.65 -24.34
C MET A 349 -20.50 -22.46 -23.76
N ASN A 350 -19.71 -23.07 -24.63
CA ASN A 350 -18.55 -23.89 -24.24
C ASN A 350 -17.22 -23.16 -24.49
N SER A 351 -17.28 -21.89 -24.93
CA SER A 351 -16.08 -21.10 -25.09
C SER A 351 -15.36 -20.97 -23.74
N ARG A 352 -14.03 -21.09 -23.77
CA ARG A 352 -13.18 -21.02 -22.58
C ARG A 352 -12.44 -19.70 -22.53
N ASP A 353 -12.42 -19.08 -21.36
CA ASP A 353 -11.56 -17.94 -21.09
C ASP A 353 -10.10 -18.41 -20.78
N LYS A 354 -9.23 -17.49 -20.37
CA LYS A 354 -7.81 -17.79 -20.06
C LYS A 354 -7.62 -18.78 -18.91
N ASP A 355 -8.57 -18.83 -17.97
CA ASP A 355 -8.56 -19.71 -16.81
C ASP A 355 -9.28 -21.04 -17.11
N GLY A 356 -9.76 -21.19 -18.34
CA GLY A 356 -10.52 -22.34 -18.80
C GLY A 356 -12.00 -22.33 -18.40
N PHE A 357 -12.49 -21.19 -17.89
CA PHE A 357 -13.89 -21.05 -17.51
C PHE A 357 -14.77 -21.00 -18.76
N ILE A 358 -15.86 -21.74 -18.71
CA ILE A 358 -17.00 -21.50 -19.58
C ILE A 358 -18.01 -20.59 -18.86
N PRO A 359 -19.02 -20.00 -19.57
CA PRO A 359 -20.03 -19.15 -18.97
C PRO A 359 -20.70 -19.75 -17.70
N LEU A 360 -20.87 -21.08 -17.63
CA LEU A 360 -21.43 -21.75 -16.45
C LEU A 360 -20.52 -21.67 -15.21
N HIS A 361 -19.20 -21.76 -15.37
CA HIS A 361 -18.24 -21.56 -14.27
C HIS A 361 -18.36 -20.12 -13.74
N THR A 362 -18.44 -19.16 -14.65
CA THR A 362 -18.56 -17.73 -14.29
C THR A 362 -19.87 -17.47 -13.54
N ALA A 363 -21.00 -17.99 -14.03
CA ALA A 363 -22.29 -17.90 -13.33
C ALA A 363 -22.25 -18.56 -11.95
N SER A 364 -21.53 -19.70 -11.84
CA SER A 364 -21.41 -20.46 -10.60
C SER A 364 -20.53 -19.77 -9.57
N ARG A 365 -19.47 -19.11 -10.00
CA ARG A 365 -18.58 -18.31 -9.14
C ARG A 365 -19.32 -17.15 -8.48
N TYR A 366 -20.24 -16.51 -9.22
CA TYR A 366 -20.96 -15.32 -8.74
C TYR A 366 -22.39 -15.60 -8.24
N GLY A 367 -22.83 -16.84 -8.26
CA GLY A 367 -24.08 -17.27 -7.67
C GLY A 367 -25.36 -16.95 -8.49
N HIS A 368 -25.24 -16.79 -9.80
CA HIS A 368 -26.36 -16.40 -10.67
C HIS A 368 -27.21 -17.59 -11.11
N VAL A 369 -28.11 -18.02 -10.23
CA VAL A 369 -28.94 -19.24 -10.37
C VAL A 369 -29.75 -19.26 -11.66
N ASP A 370 -30.45 -18.16 -11.98
CA ASP A 370 -31.33 -18.14 -13.16
C ASP A 370 -30.55 -18.19 -14.47
N VAL A 371 -29.37 -17.54 -14.50
CA VAL A 371 -28.45 -17.64 -15.66
C VAL A 371 -27.93 -19.04 -15.81
N ALA A 372 -27.46 -19.67 -14.72
CA ALA A 372 -26.97 -21.04 -14.73
C ALA A 372 -28.07 -22.01 -15.17
N ARG A 373 -29.32 -21.81 -14.73
CA ARG A 373 -30.48 -22.60 -15.17
C ARG A 373 -30.68 -22.53 -16.68
N VAL A 374 -30.59 -21.36 -17.26
CA VAL A 374 -30.72 -21.21 -18.74
C VAL A 374 -29.58 -21.92 -19.44
N LEU A 375 -28.33 -21.76 -19.00
CA LEU A 375 -27.18 -22.43 -19.59
C LEU A 375 -27.32 -23.97 -19.57
N LEU A 376 -27.77 -24.52 -18.43
CA LEU A 376 -27.99 -25.97 -18.26
C LEU A 376 -29.14 -26.47 -19.14
N LEU A 377 -30.25 -25.74 -19.23
CA LEU A 377 -31.38 -26.07 -20.10
C LEU A 377 -31.01 -26.04 -21.60
N CYS A 378 -30.05 -25.18 -21.98
CA CYS A 378 -29.52 -25.09 -23.34
C CYS A 378 -28.38 -26.11 -23.62
N GLY A 379 -28.04 -26.96 -22.66
CA GLY A 379 -27.11 -28.07 -22.85
C GLY A 379 -25.67 -27.85 -22.44
N SER A 380 -25.39 -26.84 -21.62
CA SER A 380 -24.05 -26.74 -21.00
C SER A 380 -23.76 -27.98 -20.14
N ASP A 381 -22.56 -28.52 -20.27
CA ASP A 381 -22.11 -29.66 -19.45
C ASP A 381 -21.87 -29.18 -17.98
N VAL A 382 -22.67 -29.79 -17.07
CA VAL A 382 -22.62 -29.46 -15.63
C VAL A 382 -21.32 -29.90 -14.98
N ASN A 383 -20.59 -30.86 -15.54
CA ASN A 383 -19.35 -31.42 -15.01
C ASN A 383 -18.09 -30.92 -15.75
N ILE A 384 -18.24 -29.91 -16.58
CA ILE A 384 -17.12 -29.35 -17.32
C ILE A 384 -16.03 -28.86 -16.35
N ARG A 385 -14.78 -29.04 -16.72
CA ARG A 385 -13.61 -28.71 -15.89
C ARG A 385 -12.85 -27.49 -16.43
N ASP A 386 -12.42 -26.61 -15.56
CA ASP A 386 -11.52 -25.51 -15.88
C ASP A 386 -10.04 -25.98 -15.99
N THR A 387 -9.07 -25.07 -16.07
CA THR A 387 -7.63 -25.39 -16.13
C THR A 387 -7.06 -25.98 -14.83
N GLN A 388 -7.81 -25.92 -13.73
CA GLN A 388 -7.46 -26.53 -12.45
C GLN A 388 -8.37 -27.72 -12.12
N ASP A 389 -8.99 -28.32 -13.14
CA ASP A 389 -9.94 -29.44 -13.03
C ASP A 389 -11.15 -29.15 -12.12
N ARG A 390 -11.46 -27.90 -11.82
CA ARG A 390 -12.62 -27.52 -11.00
C ARG A 390 -13.88 -27.46 -11.87
N THR A 391 -14.98 -28.00 -11.35
CA THR A 391 -16.31 -27.93 -11.94
C THR A 391 -17.10 -26.71 -11.42
N PRO A 392 -18.21 -26.33 -12.06
CA PRO A 392 -19.11 -25.30 -11.54
C PRO A 392 -19.55 -25.55 -10.09
N LEU A 393 -19.68 -26.82 -9.66
CA LEU A 393 -20.05 -27.17 -8.28
C LEU A 393 -18.96 -26.82 -7.26
N HIS A 394 -17.69 -26.90 -7.62
CA HIS A 394 -16.58 -26.45 -6.75
C HIS A 394 -16.71 -24.95 -6.44
N TYR A 395 -17.04 -24.14 -7.46
CA TYR A 395 -17.24 -22.69 -7.29
C TYR A 395 -18.48 -22.38 -6.47
N ALA A 396 -19.63 -23.00 -6.79
CA ALA A 396 -20.83 -22.82 -6.00
C ALA A 396 -20.62 -23.21 -4.53
N SER A 397 -19.86 -24.27 -4.27
CA SER A 397 -19.55 -24.75 -2.92
C SER A 397 -18.56 -23.83 -2.18
N GLY A 398 -17.55 -23.34 -2.87
CA GLY A 398 -16.55 -22.46 -2.26
C GLY A 398 -17.05 -21.04 -1.99
N TYR A 399 -17.98 -20.54 -2.80
CA TYR A 399 -18.55 -19.20 -2.63
C TYR A 399 -19.89 -19.18 -1.88
N GLY A 400 -20.41 -20.32 -1.43
CA GLY A 400 -21.58 -20.40 -0.58
C GLY A 400 -22.93 -20.27 -1.29
N HIS A 401 -22.99 -20.57 -2.56
CA HIS A 401 -24.19 -20.40 -3.38
C HIS A 401 -25.10 -21.64 -3.32
N LEU A 402 -25.78 -21.83 -2.17
CA LEU A 402 -26.61 -23.02 -1.89
C LEU A 402 -27.65 -23.32 -2.97
N SER A 403 -28.41 -22.30 -3.40
CA SER A 403 -29.46 -22.50 -4.41
C SER A 403 -28.88 -22.95 -5.74
N LEU A 404 -27.68 -22.47 -6.08
CA LEU A 404 -26.99 -22.86 -7.30
C LEU A 404 -26.37 -24.24 -7.17
N ALA A 405 -25.74 -24.56 -6.04
CA ALA A 405 -25.22 -25.90 -5.78
C ALA A 405 -26.34 -26.95 -5.90
N ARG A 406 -27.51 -26.66 -5.34
CA ARG A 406 -28.70 -27.51 -5.48
C ARG A 406 -29.11 -27.68 -6.94
N LEU A 407 -29.18 -26.59 -7.70
CA LEU A 407 -29.52 -26.64 -9.12
C LEU A 407 -28.52 -27.51 -9.91
N LEU A 408 -27.21 -27.32 -9.69
CA LEU A 408 -26.17 -28.11 -10.37
C LEU A 408 -26.30 -29.59 -10.04
N ILE A 409 -26.48 -29.96 -8.79
CA ILE A 409 -26.64 -31.34 -8.34
C ILE A 409 -27.95 -31.95 -8.90
N ASP A 410 -29.07 -31.20 -8.90
CA ASP A 410 -30.32 -31.64 -9.50
C ASP A 410 -30.20 -31.88 -11.03
N CYS A 411 -29.23 -31.21 -11.69
CA CYS A 411 -28.83 -31.42 -13.07
C CYS A 411 -27.69 -32.45 -13.23
N SER A 412 -27.49 -33.33 -12.23
CA SER A 412 -26.52 -34.44 -12.24
C SER A 412 -25.04 -33.99 -12.18
N ALA A 413 -24.73 -32.88 -11.47
CA ALA A 413 -23.36 -32.59 -11.10
C ALA A 413 -22.81 -33.70 -10.20
N ASP A 414 -21.62 -34.19 -10.51
CA ASP A 414 -20.91 -35.13 -9.67
C ASP A 414 -20.38 -34.45 -8.41
N VAL A 415 -20.85 -34.92 -7.25
CA VAL A 415 -20.58 -34.32 -5.94
C VAL A 415 -19.17 -34.60 -5.42
N ASP A 416 -18.51 -35.65 -5.95
CA ASP A 416 -17.16 -36.07 -5.53
C ASP A 416 -16.09 -35.84 -6.60
N THR A 417 -16.35 -34.94 -7.56
CA THR A 417 -15.31 -34.54 -8.52
C THR A 417 -14.10 -33.94 -7.81
N HIS A 418 -12.93 -34.26 -8.35
CA HIS A 418 -11.66 -33.77 -7.82
C HIS A 418 -11.10 -32.69 -8.75
N SER A 419 -10.63 -31.57 -8.14
CA SER A 419 -9.78 -30.57 -8.77
C SER A 419 -8.35 -31.08 -8.95
N ALA A 420 -7.48 -30.29 -9.59
CA ALA A 420 -6.08 -30.64 -9.82
C ALA A 420 -5.32 -30.95 -8.51
N ASP A 421 -5.63 -30.24 -7.43
CA ASP A 421 -5.13 -30.47 -6.06
C ASP A 421 -5.96 -31.52 -5.29
N ARG A 422 -6.75 -32.29 -6.01
CA ARG A 422 -7.63 -33.37 -5.53
C ARG A 422 -8.69 -32.91 -4.50
N ARG A 423 -8.97 -31.61 -4.39
CA ARG A 423 -10.06 -31.12 -3.55
C ARG A 423 -11.41 -31.41 -4.19
N THR A 424 -12.38 -31.81 -3.38
CA THR A 424 -13.78 -31.98 -3.78
C THR A 424 -14.60 -30.73 -3.42
N PRO A 425 -15.84 -30.60 -3.94
CA PRO A 425 -16.77 -29.55 -3.50
C PRO A 425 -16.96 -29.50 -1.97
N MET A 426 -16.87 -30.66 -1.27
CA MET A 426 -16.94 -30.77 0.19
C MET A 426 -15.74 -30.10 0.86
N HIS A 427 -14.53 -30.25 0.34
CA HIS A 427 -13.35 -29.54 0.84
C HIS A 427 -13.53 -28.02 0.72
N HIS A 428 -14.06 -27.54 -0.41
CA HIS A 428 -14.33 -26.12 -0.60
C HIS A 428 -15.40 -25.61 0.36
N ALA A 429 -16.52 -26.32 0.53
CA ALA A 429 -17.55 -25.94 1.49
C ALA A 429 -17.00 -25.89 2.93
N SER A 430 -16.16 -26.85 3.30
CA SER A 430 -15.51 -26.90 4.63
C SER A 430 -14.46 -25.82 4.83
N THR A 431 -13.69 -25.48 3.80
CA THR A 431 -12.66 -24.43 3.87
C THR A 431 -13.27 -23.04 4.08
N TYR A 432 -14.47 -22.78 3.51
CA TYR A 432 -15.08 -21.45 3.54
C TYR A 432 -16.30 -21.33 4.46
N GLY A 433 -16.67 -22.38 5.19
CA GLY A 433 -17.67 -22.29 6.25
C GLY A 433 -19.12 -22.46 5.78
N HIS A 434 -19.36 -23.12 4.65
CA HIS A 434 -20.69 -23.23 4.05
C HIS A 434 -21.42 -24.51 4.48
N LEU A 435 -21.91 -24.52 5.73
CA LEU A 435 -22.58 -25.68 6.37
C LEU A 435 -23.77 -26.21 5.56
N ASP A 436 -24.62 -25.35 5.03
CA ASP A 436 -25.81 -25.77 4.31
C ASP A 436 -25.46 -26.49 3.00
N ILE A 437 -24.34 -26.10 2.38
CA ILE A 437 -23.84 -26.79 1.20
C ILE A 437 -23.21 -28.13 1.60
N ALA A 438 -22.43 -28.18 2.68
CA ALA A 438 -21.90 -29.42 3.20
C ALA A 438 -23.02 -30.45 3.50
N LYS A 439 -24.12 -29.99 4.12
CA LYS A 439 -25.32 -30.81 4.33
C LYS A 439 -25.92 -31.32 3.02
N LEU A 440 -26.10 -30.42 2.06
CA LEU A 440 -26.62 -30.76 0.74
C LEU A 440 -25.74 -31.82 0.05
N LEU A 441 -24.41 -31.67 0.09
CA LEU A 441 -23.46 -32.59 -0.54
C LEU A 441 -23.56 -33.97 0.12
N VAL A 442 -23.61 -34.09 1.45
CA VAL A 442 -23.79 -35.36 2.15
C VAL A 442 -25.16 -35.99 1.85
N GLU A 443 -26.23 -35.23 1.82
CA GLU A 443 -27.57 -35.70 1.43
C GLU A 443 -27.59 -36.30 0.02
N ARG A 444 -26.67 -35.87 -0.84
CA ARG A 444 -26.55 -36.35 -2.22
C ARG A 444 -25.41 -37.37 -2.41
N GLY A 445 -24.86 -37.88 -1.31
CA GLY A 445 -23.93 -39.00 -1.29
C GLY A 445 -22.46 -38.63 -1.40
N ALA A 446 -22.07 -37.38 -1.22
CA ALA A 446 -20.67 -36.95 -1.20
C ALA A 446 -19.91 -37.61 -0.04
N SER A 447 -18.68 -38.05 -0.31
CA SER A 447 -17.79 -38.66 0.66
C SER A 447 -17.30 -37.59 1.68
N VAL A 448 -17.51 -37.87 2.97
CA VAL A 448 -17.06 -37.00 4.06
C VAL A 448 -15.56 -37.09 4.37
N ASP A 449 -14.92 -38.20 3.92
CA ASP A 449 -13.49 -38.53 4.14
C ASP A 449 -12.68 -38.51 2.85
N SER A 450 -13.15 -37.79 1.81
CA SER A 450 -12.37 -37.57 0.58
C SER A 450 -11.02 -36.92 0.92
N ARG A 451 -9.97 -37.30 0.18
CA ARG A 451 -8.60 -36.83 0.45
C ARG A 451 -8.09 -35.98 -0.69
N ASN A 452 -7.55 -34.81 -0.34
CA ASN A 452 -6.89 -33.92 -1.29
C ASN A 452 -5.44 -34.41 -1.59
N GLU A 453 -4.66 -33.60 -2.29
CA GLU A 453 -3.26 -33.91 -2.65
C GLU A 453 -2.36 -34.13 -1.42
N ASN A 454 -2.62 -33.43 -0.33
CA ASN A 454 -1.92 -33.57 0.95
C ASN A 454 -2.53 -34.67 1.85
N GLU A 455 -3.45 -35.47 1.35
CA GLU A 455 -4.22 -36.43 2.15
C GLU A 455 -5.14 -35.83 3.21
N GLU A 456 -5.32 -34.46 3.21
CA GLU A 456 -6.23 -33.76 4.12
C GLU A 456 -7.70 -34.08 3.79
N THR A 457 -8.53 -34.18 4.82
CA THR A 457 -9.97 -34.39 4.71
C THR A 457 -10.75 -33.06 4.80
N PRO A 458 -12.05 -33.03 4.43
CA PRO A 458 -12.92 -31.87 4.71
C PRO A 458 -12.95 -31.45 6.19
N LEU A 459 -12.75 -32.40 7.12
CA LEU A 459 -12.67 -32.11 8.55
C LEU A 459 -11.39 -31.34 8.91
N ASP A 460 -10.26 -31.64 8.27
CA ASP A 460 -9.02 -30.87 8.41
C ASP A 460 -9.23 -29.43 7.91
N CYS A 461 -9.88 -29.27 6.76
CA CYS A 461 -10.21 -27.96 6.22
C CYS A 461 -11.10 -27.12 7.16
N ALA A 462 -12.08 -27.74 7.78
CA ALA A 462 -12.93 -27.09 8.80
C ALA A 462 -12.11 -26.74 10.06
N ALA A 463 -11.19 -27.64 10.45
CA ALA A 463 -10.33 -27.46 11.62
C ALA A 463 -9.33 -26.31 11.44
N VAL A 464 -8.72 -26.12 10.26
CA VAL A 464 -7.86 -24.98 9.95
C VAL A 464 -8.57 -23.65 10.19
N ASN A 465 -9.82 -23.55 9.70
CA ASN A 465 -10.54 -22.28 9.60
C ASN A 465 -11.50 -22.02 10.78
N GLY A 466 -11.65 -22.95 11.71
CA GLY A 466 -12.43 -22.76 12.91
C GLY A 466 -13.95 -22.96 12.76
N TYR A 467 -14.39 -23.67 11.70
CA TYR A 467 -15.82 -23.87 11.46
C TYR A 467 -16.36 -25.05 12.26
N LEU A 468 -16.65 -24.81 13.53
CA LEU A 468 -17.14 -25.84 14.48
C LEU A 468 -18.40 -26.54 14.00
N ASP A 469 -19.38 -25.81 13.47
CA ASP A 469 -20.64 -26.38 13.04
C ASP A 469 -20.46 -27.37 11.89
N ILE A 470 -19.52 -27.09 10.96
CA ILE A 470 -19.16 -28.00 9.89
C ILE A 470 -18.39 -29.20 10.45
N ALA A 471 -17.40 -28.97 11.32
CA ALA A 471 -16.66 -30.05 11.95
C ALA A 471 -17.60 -31.02 12.69
N ARG A 472 -18.55 -30.50 13.46
CA ARG A 472 -19.60 -31.27 14.14
C ARG A 472 -20.44 -32.06 13.15
N PHE A 473 -20.96 -31.40 12.13
CA PHE A 473 -21.77 -32.04 11.10
C PHE A 473 -21.03 -33.17 10.38
N LEU A 474 -19.77 -32.95 10.00
CA LEU A 474 -18.96 -33.97 9.33
C LEU A 474 -18.73 -35.21 10.22
N VAL A 475 -18.41 -35.01 11.49
CA VAL A 475 -18.24 -36.11 12.45
C VAL A 475 -19.57 -36.87 12.69
N GLU A 476 -20.68 -36.14 12.85
CA GLU A 476 -22.04 -36.73 12.94
C GLU A 476 -22.41 -37.51 11.66
N SER A 477 -21.86 -37.11 10.51
CA SER A 477 -22.04 -37.79 9.22
C SER A 477 -21.03 -38.92 8.99
N GLY A 478 -20.18 -39.27 9.98
CA GLY A 478 -19.28 -40.41 9.96
C GLY A 478 -17.82 -40.08 9.55
N ALA A 479 -17.43 -38.82 9.50
CA ALA A 479 -16.05 -38.46 9.23
C ALA A 479 -15.10 -39.00 10.32
N ALA A 480 -13.95 -39.50 9.90
CA ALA A 480 -12.94 -40.09 10.76
C ALA A 480 -12.18 -38.99 11.54
N VAL A 481 -12.48 -38.85 12.83
CA VAL A 481 -11.87 -37.81 13.72
C VAL A 481 -10.34 -37.92 13.85
N SER A 482 -9.77 -39.11 13.58
CA SER A 482 -8.34 -39.42 13.65
C SER A 482 -7.73 -39.63 12.26
N ALA A 483 -8.39 -39.20 11.20
CA ALA A 483 -7.81 -39.24 9.86
C ALA A 483 -6.44 -38.55 9.86
N ARG A 484 -5.46 -39.14 9.17
CA ARG A 484 -4.11 -38.59 9.09
C ARG A 484 -3.85 -38.11 7.66
N ASP A 485 -3.28 -36.93 7.57
CA ASP A 485 -2.75 -36.40 6.31
C ASP A 485 -1.39 -37.03 5.93
N SER A 486 -0.77 -36.57 4.86
CA SER A 486 0.53 -37.03 4.37
C SER A 486 1.69 -36.84 5.34
N GLU A 487 1.59 -35.92 6.28
CA GLU A 487 2.58 -35.66 7.35
C GLU A 487 2.19 -36.35 8.66
N GLY A 488 1.11 -37.11 8.67
CA GLY A 488 0.57 -37.77 9.85
C GLY A 488 -0.22 -36.88 10.79
N TRP A 489 -0.60 -35.68 10.37
CA TRP A 489 -1.42 -34.78 11.19
C TRP A 489 -2.88 -35.26 11.19
N THR A 490 -3.54 -34.98 12.29
CA THR A 490 -4.98 -35.19 12.42
C THR A 490 -5.68 -33.82 12.52
N PRO A 491 -7.01 -33.75 12.31
CA PRO A 491 -7.76 -32.52 12.52
C PRO A 491 -7.54 -31.87 13.90
N PHE A 492 -7.21 -32.69 14.93
CA PHE A 492 -6.88 -32.20 16.27
C PHE A 492 -5.54 -31.46 16.33
N HIS A 493 -4.52 -31.96 15.63
CA HIS A 493 -3.24 -31.28 15.46
C HIS A 493 -3.44 -29.94 14.76
N THR A 494 -4.16 -29.96 13.67
CA THR A 494 -4.47 -28.79 12.86
C THR A 494 -5.23 -27.73 13.65
N ALA A 495 -6.31 -28.11 14.35
CA ALA A 495 -7.08 -27.22 15.22
C ALA A 495 -6.21 -26.60 16.31
N SER A 496 -5.32 -27.42 16.92
CA SER A 496 -4.45 -26.95 18.01
C SER A 496 -3.41 -25.95 17.52
N ARG A 497 -2.79 -26.19 16.37
CA ARG A 497 -1.85 -25.27 15.73
C ARG A 497 -2.48 -23.94 15.32
N CYS A 498 -3.74 -24.00 14.85
CA CYS A 498 -4.46 -22.80 14.35
C CYS A 498 -5.27 -22.09 15.44
N GLY A 499 -5.13 -22.45 16.72
CA GLY A 499 -5.81 -21.79 17.83
C GLY A 499 -7.31 -22.05 17.90
N GLN A 500 -7.81 -23.08 17.22
CA GLN A 500 -9.24 -23.35 17.14
C GLN A 500 -9.76 -24.13 18.35
N LEU A 501 -9.78 -23.46 19.52
CA LEU A 501 -10.12 -24.04 20.82
C LEU A 501 -11.44 -24.82 20.82
N HIS A 502 -12.48 -24.27 20.18
CA HIS A 502 -13.80 -24.92 20.18
C HIS A 502 -13.79 -26.24 19.40
N ILE A 503 -13.00 -26.32 18.32
CA ILE A 503 -12.85 -27.55 17.54
C ILE A 503 -11.98 -28.54 18.30
N ALA A 504 -10.86 -28.09 18.90
CA ALA A 504 -10.03 -28.95 19.72
C ALA A 504 -10.82 -29.58 20.88
N LYS A 505 -11.66 -28.79 21.58
CA LYS A 505 -12.59 -29.29 22.59
C LYS A 505 -13.55 -30.34 22.03
N PHE A 506 -14.20 -30.05 20.93
CA PHE A 506 -15.14 -30.96 20.31
C PHE A 506 -14.49 -32.29 19.88
N LEU A 507 -13.30 -32.23 19.25
CA LEU A 507 -12.60 -33.44 18.83
C LEU A 507 -12.14 -34.30 20.01
N LEU A 508 -11.73 -33.66 21.12
CA LEU A 508 -11.41 -34.39 22.34
C LEU A 508 -12.65 -35.05 22.96
N GLU A 509 -13.80 -34.38 22.94
CA GLU A 509 -15.10 -34.95 23.34
C GLU A 509 -15.50 -36.16 22.49
N CYS A 510 -15.10 -36.17 21.22
CA CYS A 510 -15.29 -37.31 20.31
C CYS A 510 -14.33 -38.48 20.58
N GLY A 511 -13.45 -38.38 21.58
CA GLY A 511 -12.58 -39.47 22.05
C GLY A 511 -11.21 -39.56 21.38
N ILE A 512 -10.71 -38.52 20.75
CA ILE A 512 -9.34 -38.48 20.26
C ILE A 512 -8.38 -38.45 21.45
N ASP A 513 -7.24 -39.16 21.33
CA ASP A 513 -6.22 -39.11 22.36
C ASP A 513 -5.54 -37.72 22.39
N VAL A 514 -5.57 -37.08 23.55
CA VAL A 514 -4.93 -35.75 23.76
C VAL A 514 -3.44 -35.77 23.45
N ASN A 515 -2.80 -36.95 23.60
CA ASN A 515 -1.37 -37.17 23.34
C ASN A 515 -1.09 -37.84 22.00
N ILE A 516 -2.06 -37.82 21.09
CA ILE A 516 -1.86 -38.35 19.74
C ILE A 516 -0.67 -37.64 19.08
N ARG A 517 0.16 -38.40 18.34
CA ARG A 517 1.38 -37.91 17.71
C ARG A 517 1.23 -37.85 16.19
N ASN A 518 1.78 -36.80 15.56
CA ASN A 518 1.88 -36.71 14.11
C ASN A 518 3.08 -37.50 13.56
N GLY A 519 3.39 -37.39 12.28
CA GLY A 519 4.54 -38.06 11.63
C GLY A 519 5.91 -37.60 12.12
N SER A 520 5.99 -36.43 12.76
CA SER A 520 7.19 -35.88 13.41
C SER A 520 7.24 -36.20 14.91
N GLU A 521 6.36 -37.08 15.43
CA GLU A 521 6.17 -37.38 16.85
C GLU A 521 5.73 -36.16 17.70
N GLU A 522 5.30 -35.06 17.08
CA GLU A 522 4.77 -33.88 17.75
C GLU A 522 3.35 -34.12 18.25
N THR A 523 3.02 -33.59 19.42
CA THR A 523 1.69 -33.60 20.00
C THR A 523 0.93 -32.31 19.68
N ALA A 524 -0.38 -32.28 19.95
CA ALA A 524 -1.19 -31.07 19.83
C ALA A 524 -0.65 -29.92 20.72
N LEU A 525 -0.07 -30.24 21.89
CA LEU A 525 0.55 -29.26 22.79
C LEU A 525 1.84 -28.67 22.21
N ASP A 526 2.65 -29.47 21.51
CA ASP A 526 3.85 -28.98 20.80
C ASP A 526 3.46 -27.95 19.74
N LEU A 527 2.40 -28.24 18.98
CA LEU A 527 1.92 -27.38 17.90
C LEU A 527 1.30 -26.09 18.42
N ALA A 528 0.47 -26.16 19.48
CA ALA A 528 -0.06 -24.99 20.15
C ALA A 528 1.09 -24.13 20.74
N SER A 529 2.11 -24.77 21.31
CA SER A 529 3.32 -24.10 21.84
C SER A 529 4.16 -23.45 20.72
N SER A 530 4.18 -24.04 19.54
CA SER A 530 4.88 -23.49 18.36
C SER A 530 4.19 -22.26 17.78
N SER A 531 2.86 -22.25 17.80
CA SER A 531 2.05 -21.17 17.24
C SER A 531 1.70 -20.06 18.23
N GLY A 532 1.92 -20.29 19.53
CA GLY A 532 1.61 -19.32 20.57
C GLY A 532 0.15 -19.34 21.04
N GLU A 533 -0.57 -20.43 20.81
CA GLU A 533 -1.99 -20.56 21.08
C GLU A 533 -2.25 -20.89 22.56
N LEU A 534 -2.18 -19.87 23.43
CA LEU A 534 -2.23 -19.97 24.87
C LEU A 534 -3.48 -20.69 25.39
N GLU A 535 -4.66 -20.33 24.90
CA GLU A 535 -5.92 -20.91 25.39
C GLU A 535 -6.06 -22.38 25.01
N VAL A 536 -5.57 -22.75 23.82
CA VAL A 536 -5.52 -24.16 23.39
C VAL A 536 -4.50 -24.93 24.24
N ALA A 537 -3.30 -24.38 24.43
CA ALA A 537 -2.28 -25.01 25.26
C ALA A 537 -2.76 -25.22 26.70
N ARG A 538 -3.43 -24.22 27.29
CA ARG A 538 -4.06 -24.31 28.62
C ARG A 538 -5.07 -25.45 28.68
N PHE A 539 -5.97 -25.45 27.70
CA PHE A 539 -7.01 -26.48 27.61
C PHE A 539 -6.40 -27.89 27.51
N LEU A 540 -5.38 -28.07 26.69
CA LEU A 540 -4.72 -29.36 26.50
C LEU A 540 -4.06 -29.85 27.82
N ILE A 541 -3.36 -28.99 28.55
CA ILE A 541 -2.73 -29.31 29.82
C ILE A 541 -3.78 -29.70 30.87
N GLU A 542 -4.89 -28.94 30.98
CA GLU A 542 -6.01 -29.22 31.88
C GLU A 542 -6.67 -30.59 31.59
N HIS A 543 -6.55 -31.09 30.37
CA HIS A 543 -7.11 -32.38 29.95
C HIS A 543 -6.07 -33.49 29.84
N GLY A 544 -4.90 -33.30 30.44
CA GLY A 544 -3.89 -34.36 30.60
C GLY A 544 -2.90 -34.51 29.44
N ALA A 545 -2.67 -33.43 28.68
CA ALA A 545 -1.58 -33.44 27.69
C ALA A 545 -0.23 -33.62 28.40
N ASP A 546 0.62 -34.45 27.86
CA ASP A 546 1.95 -34.73 28.36
C ASP A 546 2.89 -33.53 28.09
N ILE A 547 3.13 -32.72 29.12
CA ILE A 547 4.04 -31.56 29.09
C ILE A 547 5.51 -31.94 28.89
N HIS A 548 5.87 -33.26 29.02
CA HIS A 548 7.21 -33.78 28.82
C HIS A 548 7.36 -34.55 27.50
N ALA A 549 6.30 -34.66 26.72
CA ALA A 549 6.35 -35.35 25.43
C ALA A 549 7.50 -34.77 24.58
N LYS A 550 8.24 -35.66 23.92
CA LYS A 550 9.35 -35.28 23.06
C LYS A 550 9.03 -35.69 21.62
N ASP A 551 9.28 -34.77 20.70
CA ASP A 551 9.23 -35.04 19.26
C ASP A 551 10.43 -35.91 18.82
N ASN A 552 10.51 -36.24 17.52
CA ASN A 552 11.58 -37.04 16.93
C ASN A 552 12.99 -36.40 17.04
N LYS A 553 13.08 -35.10 17.39
CA LYS A 553 14.33 -34.36 17.67
C LYS A 553 14.62 -34.21 19.16
N GLY A 554 13.79 -34.80 20.00
CA GLY A 554 13.86 -34.72 21.44
C GLY A 554 13.42 -33.37 22.01
N TRP A 555 12.65 -32.59 21.28
CA TRP A 555 12.09 -31.32 21.79
C TRP A 555 10.78 -31.60 22.51
N ASN A 556 10.52 -30.83 23.53
CA ASN A 556 9.23 -30.78 24.20
C ASN A 556 8.57 -29.41 24.06
N PRO A 557 7.32 -29.24 24.49
CA PRO A 557 6.60 -27.96 24.38
C PRO A 557 7.35 -26.75 24.92
N LEU A 558 8.11 -26.89 26.03
CA LEU A 558 8.89 -25.80 26.64
C LEU A 558 10.04 -25.34 25.72
N HIS A 559 10.74 -26.27 25.09
CA HIS A 559 11.79 -25.96 24.13
C HIS A 559 11.22 -25.14 22.96
N ILE A 560 10.07 -25.58 22.42
CA ILE A 560 9.41 -24.98 21.26
C ILE A 560 8.92 -23.56 21.63
N ALA A 561 8.17 -23.43 22.74
CA ALA A 561 7.66 -22.14 23.21
C ALA A 561 8.80 -21.15 23.49
N SER A 562 9.89 -21.63 24.11
CA SER A 562 11.07 -20.79 24.42
C SER A 562 11.79 -20.31 23.17
N GLN A 563 11.93 -21.17 22.14
CA GLN A 563 12.54 -20.79 20.88
C GLN A 563 11.68 -19.78 20.08
N LYS A 564 10.35 -19.87 20.21
CA LYS A 564 9.38 -19.03 19.49
C LYS A 564 9.04 -17.73 20.22
N GLY A 565 9.46 -17.58 21.49
CA GLY A 565 9.23 -16.37 22.26
C GLY A 565 7.85 -16.30 22.93
N HIS A 566 7.13 -17.40 23.04
CA HIS A 566 5.77 -17.43 23.60
C HIS A 566 5.79 -17.45 25.12
N ILE A 567 6.07 -16.31 25.75
CA ILE A 567 6.30 -16.15 27.19
C ILE A 567 5.17 -16.71 28.05
N ASP A 568 3.92 -16.49 27.69
CA ASP A 568 2.77 -16.95 28.49
C ASP A 568 2.66 -18.48 28.51
N ILE A 569 3.00 -19.14 27.39
CA ILE A 569 3.05 -20.61 27.32
C ILE A 569 4.26 -21.14 28.11
N VAL A 570 5.42 -20.49 28.00
CA VAL A 570 6.60 -20.83 28.77
C VAL A 570 6.27 -20.77 30.28
N ARG A 571 5.63 -19.69 30.72
CA ARG A 571 5.18 -19.53 32.13
C ARG A 571 4.23 -20.66 32.55
N MET A 572 3.24 -20.93 31.73
CA MET A 572 2.26 -21.98 32.03
C MET A 572 2.88 -23.38 32.11
N LEU A 573 3.79 -23.72 31.19
CA LEU A 573 4.46 -25.04 31.21
C LEU A 573 5.37 -25.22 32.43
N ILE A 574 6.09 -24.19 32.87
CA ILE A 574 6.91 -24.24 34.05
C ILE A 574 6.03 -24.33 35.32
N ASP A 575 4.94 -23.54 35.37
CA ASP A 575 3.98 -23.58 36.50
C ASP A 575 3.25 -24.95 36.58
N ALA A 576 3.11 -25.63 35.41
CA ALA A 576 2.58 -27.01 35.33
C ALA A 576 3.62 -28.09 35.74
N GLY A 577 4.89 -27.72 36.00
CA GLY A 577 5.93 -28.60 36.51
C GLY A 577 6.97 -29.09 35.50
N THR A 578 7.07 -28.46 34.32
CA THR A 578 8.17 -28.77 33.38
C THR A 578 9.49 -28.23 33.94
N PRO A 579 10.57 -29.07 34.05
CA PRO A 579 11.87 -28.61 34.53
C PRO A 579 12.43 -27.49 33.63
N VAL A 580 12.94 -26.42 34.24
CA VAL A 580 13.42 -25.24 33.50
C VAL A 580 14.66 -25.55 32.65
N ASP A 581 15.51 -26.48 33.07
CA ASP A 581 16.76 -26.87 32.41
C ASP A 581 16.66 -28.23 31.70
N ILE A 582 15.50 -28.57 31.22
CA ILE A 582 15.33 -29.80 30.44
C ILE A 582 16.15 -29.74 29.12
N TRP A 583 16.77 -30.85 28.75
CA TRP A 583 17.59 -30.99 27.54
C TRP A 583 16.81 -31.58 26.37
N ASN A 584 16.94 -30.99 25.22
CA ASN A 584 16.42 -31.56 23.97
C ASN A 584 17.41 -32.58 23.36
N GLY A 585 17.07 -33.19 22.21
CA GLY A 585 17.93 -34.18 21.52
C GLY A 585 19.24 -33.61 21.00
N THR A 586 19.37 -32.27 20.89
CA THR A 586 20.62 -31.58 20.54
C THR A 586 21.34 -30.99 21.72
N GLN A 587 21.00 -31.46 22.95
CA GLN A 587 21.60 -31.01 24.19
C GLN A 587 21.49 -29.50 24.43
N LYS A 588 20.36 -28.89 24.10
CA LYS A 588 20.09 -27.48 24.36
C LYS A 588 18.99 -27.31 25.39
N THR A 589 19.18 -26.36 26.28
CA THR A 589 18.16 -25.93 27.22
C THR A 589 17.17 -24.93 26.63
N PRO A 590 16.00 -24.72 27.22
CA PRO A 590 15.08 -23.66 26.83
C PRO A 590 15.73 -22.27 26.78
N LEU A 591 16.60 -21.95 27.76
CA LEU A 591 17.34 -20.67 27.79
C LEU A 591 18.33 -20.55 26.60
N ALA A 592 19.01 -21.62 26.25
CA ALA A 592 19.91 -21.63 25.09
C ALA A 592 19.16 -21.38 23.80
N LEU A 593 17.94 -21.94 23.66
CA LEU A 593 17.08 -21.76 22.50
C LEU A 593 16.54 -20.33 22.42
N ALA A 594 16.02 -19.78 23.53
CA ALA A 594 15.60 -18.40 23.65
C ALA A 594 16.76 -17.44 23.29
N SER A 595 17.96 -17.72 23.80
CA SER A 595 19.16 -16.94 23.50
C SER A 595 19.56 -17.00 22.03
N SER A 596 19.35 -18.13 21.37
CA SER A 596 19.65 -18.30 19.94
C SER A 596 18.72 -17.52 19.03
N LYS A 597 17.55 -17.12 19.53
CA LYS A 597 16.54 -16.33 18.81
C LYS A 597 16.44 -14.87 19.28
N GLY A 598 17.00 -14.58 20.46
CA GLY A 598 16.97 -13.25 21.06
C GLY A 598 15.68 -12.93 21.81
N GLU A 599 14.99 -13.97 22.31
CA GLU A 599 13.73 -13.88 23.03
C GLU A 599 13.99 -13.43 24.49
N VAL A 600 14.18 -12.12 24.68
CA VAL A 600 14.68 -11.51 25.93
C VAL A 600 13.72 -11.74 27.10
N GLU A 601 12.42 -11.56 26.88
CA GLU A 601 11.43 -11.73 27.96
C GLU A 601 11.34 -13.19 28.43
N VAL A 602 11.42 -14.14 27.49
CA VAL A 602 11.51 -15.57 27.80
C VAL A 602 12.80 -15.86 28.55
N GLY A 603 13.93 -15.34 28.07
CA GLY A 603 15.22 -15.49 28.73
C GLY A 603 15.22 -14.95 30.17
N ARG A 604 14.65 -13.75 30.36
CA ARG A 604 14.49 -13.14 31.70
C ARG A 604 13.66 -14.02 32.62
N PHE A 605 12.52 -14.48 32.17
CA PHE A 605 11.64 -15.33 32.98
C PHE A 605 12.28 -16.68 33.34
N LEU A 606 12.97 -17.33 32.39
CA LEU A 606 13.69 -18.57 32.65
C LEU A 606 14.78 -18.36 33.70
N ILE A 607 15.54 -17.27 33.66
CA ILE A 607 16.56 -16.92 34.64
C ILE A 607 15.93 -16.62 36.00
N GLU A 608 14.80 -15.93 36.07
CA GLU A 608 14.02 -15.70 37.29
C GLU A 608 13.54 -17.01 37.94
N ARG A 609 13.38 -18.08 37.13
CA ARG A 609 13.04 -19.44 37.58
C ARG A 609 14.27 -20.35 37.78
N GLU A 610 15.44 -19.72 37.96
CA GLU A 610 16.72 -20.39 38.30
C GLU A 610 17.27 -21.27 37.16
N ALA A 611 16.98 -20.94 35.88
CA ALA A 611 17.61 -21.60 34.74
C ALA A 611 19.13 -21.44 34.78
N ASP A 612 19.86 -22.52 34.47
CA ASP A 612 21.33 -22.48 34.41
C ASP A 612 21.81 -21.59 33.27
N ILE A 613 22.27 -20.39 33.63
CA ILE A 613 22.79 -19.38 32.68
C ILE A 613 24.11 -19.79 32.02
N ASN A 614 24.83 -20.77 32.61
CA ASN A 614 26.11 -21.28 32.09
C ASN A 614 26.01 -22.67 31.49
N GLY A 615 24.81 -23.25 31.43
CA GLY A 615 24.57 -24.58 30.84
C GLY A 615 25.09 -24.69 29.43
N GLN A 616 26.04 -25.58 29.19
CA GLN A 616 26.66 -25.80 27.89
C GLN A 616 26.17 -27.12 27.26
N ASP A 617 25.92 -27.10 25.96
CA ASP A 617 25.63 -28.32 25.20
C ASP A 617 26.90 -29.19 25.03
N ASN A 618 26.79 -30.36 24.39
CA ASN A 618 27.88 -31.30 24.14
C ASN A 618 29.01 -30.80 23.24
N GLN A 619 28.95 -29.54 22.80
CA GLN A 619 30.01 -28.85 22.05
C GLN A 619 30.50 -27.60 22.80
N GLY A 620 30.11 -27.43 24.05
CA GLY A 620 30.41 -26.28 24.86
C GLY A 620 29.63 -25.00 24.55
N TRP A 621 28.52 -25.07 23.80
CA TRP A 621 27.69 -23.90 23.51
C TRP A 621 26.78 -23.56 24.71
N GLY A 622 27.02 -22.45 25.35
CA GLY A 622 26.11 -21.86 26.32
C GLY A 622 25.24 -20.75 25.72
N PRO A 623 24.24 -20.25 26.47
CA PRO A 623 23.31 -19.20 26.05
C PRO A 623 24.00 -17.96 25.46
N ILE A 624 25.06 -17.48 26.09
CA ILE A 624 25.83 -16.29 25.63
C ILE A 624 26.53 -16.53 24.29
N HIS A 625 26.96 -17.75 24.01
CA HIS A 625 27.54 -18.10 22.71
C HIS A 625 26.51 -17.98 21.58
N PHE A 626 25.29 -18.48 21.82
CA PHE A 626 24.18 -18.38 20.85
C PHE A 626 23.79 -16.93 20.61
N ALA A 627 23.62 -16.13 21.68
CA ALA A 627 23.32 -14.71 21.58
C ALA A 627 24.40 -13.94 20.79
N SER A 628 25.69 -14.21 21.09
CA SER A 628 26.81 -13.56 20.41
C SER A 628 26.94 -13.95 18.95
N ARG A 629 26.71 -15.24 18.60
CA ARG A 629 26.74 -15.73 17.21
C ARG A 629 25.65 -15.12 16.33
N ARG A 630 24.50 -14.81 16.92
CA ARG A 630 23.33 -14.28 16.21
C ARG A 630 23.19 -12.76 16.29
N GLY A 631 23.99 -12.11 17.14
CA GLY A 631 23.99 -10.66 17.30
C GLY A 631 22.85 -10.12 18.16
N HIS A 632 22.28 -10.95 19.03
CA HIS A 632 21.19 -10.57 19.92
C HIS A 632 21.71 -9.75 21.10
N PHE A 633 21.82 -8.43 20.90
CA PHE A 633 22.41 -7.50 21.87
C PHE A 633 21.70 -7.54 23.23
N ASP A 634 20.38 -7.37 23.23
CA ASP A 634 19.61 -7.28 24.47
C ASP A 634 19.65 -8.61 25.28
N MET A 635 19.68 -9.75 24.58
CA MET A 635 19.84 -11.05 25.22
C MET A 635 21.26 -11.21 25.77
N ALA A 636 22.29 -10.83 25.03
CA ALA A 636 23.66 -10.85 25.51
C ALA A 636 23.84 -9.93 26.73
N GLN A 637 23.20 -8.76 26.72
CA GLN A 637 23.18 -7.83 27.82
C GLN A 637 22.52 -8.46 29.06
N LEU A 638 21.34 -9.04 28.89
CA LEU A 638 20.63 -9.73 29.98
C LEU A 638 21.51 -10.82 30.65
N LEU A 639 22.11 -11.69 29.83
CA LEU A 639 22.96 -12.77 30.34
C LEU A 639 24.19 -12.25 31.10
N LEU A 640 24.86 -11.22 30.59
CA LEU A 640 26.02 -10.59 31.24
C LEU A 640 25.62 -9.84 32.52
N ASP A 641 24.43 -9.20 32.53
CA ASP A 641 23.88 -8.55 33.74
C ASP A 641 23.55 -9.55 34.84
N CYS A 642 23.19 -10.78 34.47
CA CYS A 642 22.96 -11.89 35.40
C CYS A 642 24.22 -12.65 35.81
N GLY A 643 25.42 -12.21 35.35
CA GLY A 643 26.70 -12.68 35.81
C GLY A 643 27.34 -13.81 35.01
N VAL A 644 26.91 -14.00 33.75
CA VAL A 644 27.62 -14.93 32.85
C VAL A 644 29.02 -14.39 32.56
N ASP A 645 30.03 -15.26 32.64
CA ASP A 645 31.39 -14.90 32.30
C ASP A 645 31.54 -14.57 30.81
N ALA A 646 31.95 -13.33 30.52
CA ALA A 646 32.18 -12.89 29.14
C ALA A 646 33.30 -13.68 28.43
N ASN A 647 34.12 -14.42 29.20
CA ASN A 647 35.23 -15.21 28.69
C ASN A 647 34.97 -16.73 28.63
N ILE A 648 33.74 -17.15 28.90
CA ILE A 648 33.38 -18.56 28.82
C ILE A 648 33.74 -19.12 27.43
N GLN A 649 34.40 -20.28 27.40
CA GLN A 649 34.82 -20.90 26.14
C GLN A 649 34.06 -22.19 25.87
N ARG A 650 33.87 -22.49 24.61
CA ARG A 650 33.37 -23.76 24.10
C ARG A 650 34.52 -24.80 24.08
N ASP A 651 34.22 -26.04 23.69
CA ASP A 651 35.20 -27.14 23.57
C ASP A 651 36.33 -26.82 22.58
N ASP A 652 36.06 -26.05 21.53
CA ASP A 652 37.03 -25.56 20.55
C ASP A 652 37.66 -24.22 20.94
N LEU A 653 37.54 -23.86 22.22
CA LEU A 653 38.07 -22.64 22.84
C LEU A 653 37.54 -21.32 22.23
N TRP A 654 36.44 -21.34 21.48
CA TRP A 654 35.80 -20.10 21.02
C TRP A 654 35.08 -19.41 22.16
N SER A 655 35.38 -18.15 22.38
CA SER A 655 34.67 -17.28 23.31
C SER A 655 33.50 -16.54 22.62
N PRO A 656 32.55 -15.95 23.36
CA PRO A 656 31.51 -15.10 22.80
C PRO A 656 32.04 -13.97 21.89
N LEU A 657 33.21 -13.39 22.27
CA LEU A 657 33.84 -12.33 21.50
C LEU A 657 34.38 -12.82 20.14
N HIS A 658 34.91 -14.05 20.06
CA HIS A 658 35.28 -14.66 18.77
C HIS A 658 34.07 -14.73 17.84
N LEU A 659 32.91 -15.17 18.36
CA LEU A 659 31.67 -15.30 17.59
C LEU A 659 31.17 -13.93 17.12
N ALA A 660 31.08 -12.95 18.03
CA ALA A 660 30.65 -11.60 17.66
C ALA A 660 31.59 -10.99 16.60
N ALA A 661 32.89 -11.22 16.74
CA ALA A 661 33.92 -10.76 15.81
C ALA A 661 33.83 -11.43 14.42
N ALA A 662 33.67 -12.74 14.39
CA ALA A 662 33.57 -13.51 13.15
C ALA A 662 32.32 -13.15 12.33
N TYR A 663 31.18 -12.99 12.98
CA TYR A 663 29.92 -12.68 12.31
C TYR A 663 29.67 -11.19 12.09
N GLY A 664 30.38 -10.30 12.76
CA GLY A 664 30.32 -8.85 12.53
C GLY A 664 29.35 -8.06 13.38
N TYR A 665 29.03 -8.56 14.57
CA TYR A 665 28.07 -7.92 15.48
C TYR A 665 28.74 -6.91 16.40
N LEU A 666 28.97 -5.70 15.92
CA LEU A 666 29.71 -4.63 16.59
C LEU A 666 29.15 -4.33 18.00
N LYS A 667 27.83 -4.13 18.13
CA LYS A 667 27.25 -3.80 19.45
C LYS A 667 27.46 -4.90 20.48
N VAL A 668 27.37 -6.17 20.08
CA VAL A 668 27.64 -7.30 20.97
C VAL A 668 29.13 -7.37 21.35
N ALA A 669 30.02 -7.13 20.37
CA ALA A 669 31.47 -7.08 20.64
C ALA A 669 31.82 -5.93 21.59
N GLU A 670 31.25 -4.73 21.39
CA GLU A 670 31.39 -3.58 22.29
C GLU A 670 30.93 -3.93 23.73
N LEU A 671 29.76 -4.55 23.85
CA LEU A 671 29.20 -4.96 25.13
C LEU A 671 30.12 -5.98 25.85
N LEU A 672 30.56 -7.01 25.11
CA LEU A 672 31.45 -8.04 25.66
C LEU A 672 32.77 -7.44 26.17
N VAL A 673 33.39 -6.54 25.40
CA VAL A 673 34.62 -5.85 25.82
C VAL A 673 34.37 -4.96 27.04
N GLN A 674 33.26 -4.23 27.09
CA GLN A 674 32.89 -3.41 28.25
C GLN A 674 32.65 -4.25 29.51
N ARG A 675 32.24 -5.51 29.36
CA ARG A 675 32.02 -6.45 30.46
C ARG A 675 33.23 -7.33 30.76
N GLY A 676 34.41 -6.98 30.24
CA GLY A 676 35.70 -7.60 30.58
C GLY A 676 36.07 -8.82 29.73
N ALA A 677 35.49 -8.96 28.54
CA ALA A 677 35.95 -10.00 27.62
C ALA A 677 37.40 -9.75 27.19
N SER A 678 38.24 -10.78 27.31
CA SER A 678 39.63 -10.73 26.86
C SER A 678 39.74 -10.59 25.37
N VAL A 679 40.39 -9.53 24.87
CA VAL A 679 40.56 -9.25 23.42
C VAL A 679 41.56 -10.15 22.75
N ASP A 680 42.47 -10.81 23.52
CA ASP A 680 43.55 -11.65 23.03
C ASP A 680 43.45 -13.14 23.42
N VAL A 681 42.22 -13.60 23.74
CA VAL A 681 41.97 -15.03 24.00
C VAL A 681 42.15 -15.82 22.69
N PHE A 682 42.70 -17.04 22.82
CA PHE A 682 42.96 -17.90 21.67
C PHE A 682 41.92 -19.02 21.58
N ASN A 683 41.53 -19.38 20.37
CA ASN A 683 40.78 -20.60 20.09
C ASN A 683 41.76 -21.79 19.88
N ASP A 684 41.22 -22.97 19.58
CA ASP A 684 41.97 -24.20 19.29
C ASP A 684 42.98 -24.07 18.11
N LYS A 685 42.76 -23.13 17.20
CA LYS A 685 43.63 -22.82 16.06
C LYS A 685 44.61 -21.68 16.34
N GLN A 686 44.72 -21.24 17.57
CA GLN A 686 45.54 -20.09 17.97
C GLN A 686 45.05 -18.77 17.31
N GLU A 687 43.78 -18.66 16.90
CA GLU A 687 43.20 -17.47 16.34
C GLU A 687 42.56 -16.63 17.46
N THR A 688 42.79 -15.32 17.42
CA THR A 688 42.19 -14.33 18.35
C THR A 688 40.86 -13.78 17.82
N PRO A 689 40.03 -13.13 18.64
CA PRO A 689 38.85 -12.39 18.16
C PRO A 689 39.20 -11.38 17.06
N LEU A 690 40.34 -10.68 17.18
CA LEU A 690 40.83 -9.78 16.14
C LEU A 690 41.14 -10.53 14.84
N TYR A 691 41.77 -11.72 14.91
CA TYR A 691 42.02 -12.55 13.73
C TYR A 691 40.73 -12.90 13.01
N GLN A 692 39.68 -13.27 13.77
CA GLN A 692 38.35 -13.54 13.19
C GLN A 692 37.71 -12.31 12.53
N ALA A 693 37.79 -11.15 13.18
CA ALA A 693 37.28 -9.90 12.63
C ALA A 693 37.99 -9.54 11.29
N VAL A 694 39.32 -9.59 11.25
CA VAL A 694 40.08 -9.21 10.05
C VAL A 694 39.91 -10.23 8.93
N ARG A 695 39.93 -11.54 9.24
CA ARG A 695 39.68 -12.61 8.28
C ARG A 695 38.35 -12.48 7.57
N ASN A 696 37.30 -12.01 8.28
CA ASN A 696 35.95 -11.85 7.75
C ASN A 696 35.62 -10.40 7.34
N GLY A 697 36.62 -9.53 7.23
CA GLY A 697 36.47 -8.16 6.73
C GLY A 697 35.66 -7.22 7.61
N LYS A 698 35.59 -7.48 8.91
CA LYS A 698 34.75 -6.71 9.86
C LYS A 698 35.52 -5.49 10.39
N VAL A 699 35.71 -4.46 9.55
CA VAL A 699 36.53 -3.27 9.83
C VAL A 699 36.20 -2.58 11.14
N ALA A 700 34.91 -2.41 11.47
CA ALA A 700 34.46 -1.72 12.68
C ALA A 700 34.87 -2.49 13.95
N ILE A 701 34.71 -3.82 13.96
CA ILE A 701 35.10 -4.66 15.09
C ILE A 701 36.61 -4.76 15.18
N ALA A 702 37.31 -4.90 14.05
CA ALA A 702 38.76 -4.87 14.05
C ALA A 702 39.31 -3.57 14.67
N ARG A 703 38.70 -2.44 14.33
CA ARG A 703 39.02 -1.14 14.94
C ARG A 703 38.76 -1.15 16.46
N LEU A 704 37.58 -1.60 16.88
CA LEU A 704 37.21 -1.71 18.28
C LEU A 704 38.26 -2.50 19.07
N LEU A 705 38.55 -3.72 18.59
CA LEU A 705 39.51 -4.61 19.30
C LEU A 705 40.91 -4.02 19.36
N ILE A 706 41.41 -3.41 18.27
CA ILE A 706 42.68 -2.72 18.25
C ILE A 706 42.72 -1.54 19.22
N ASP A 707 41.62 -0.75 19.28
CA ASP A 707 41.51 0.40 20.17
C ASP A 707 41.47 -0.03 21.67
N HIS A 708 41.09 -1.28 21.95
CA HIS A 708 41.16 -1.89 23.28
C HIS A 708 42.41 -2.75 23.49
N GLY A 709 43.43 -2.59 22.69
CA GLY A 709 44.77 -3.14 22.94
C GLY A 709 44.97 -4.56 22.39
N ALA A 710 44.16 -5.06 21.48
CA ALA A 710 44.37 -6.38 20.88
C ALA A 710 45.73 -6.46 20.14
N ASN A 711 46.40 -7.58 20.29
CA ASN A 711 47.74 -7.83 19.74
C ASN A 711 47.71 -7.92 18.20
N LEU A 712 48.35 -6.95 17.55
CA LEU A 712 48.46 -6.86 16.10
C LEU A 712 49.43 -7.90 15.50
N HIS A 713 50.28 -8.52 16.29
CA HIS A 713 51.33 -9.47 15.88
C HIS A 713 50.93 -10.92 16.14
N SER A 714 49.71 -11.17 16.56
CA SER A 714 49.20 -12.53 16.75
C SER A 714 49.20 -13.29 15.41
N ALA A 715 49.54 -14.58 15.48
CA ALA A 715 49.49 -15.49 14.35
C ALA A 715 48.78 -16.77 14.73
N ASP A 716 48.08 -17.39 13.75
CA ASP A 716 47.41 -18.66 13.93
C ASP A 716 48.43 -19.84 14.02
N SER A 717 47.92 -21.06 14.21
CA SER A 717 48.72 -22.30 14.32
C SER A 717 49.59 -22.57 13.05
N ASN A 718 49.28 -21.97 11.90
CA ASN A 718 50.00 -22.07 10.64
C ASN A 718 51.00 -20.89 10.41
N GLY A 719 51.18 -20.01 11.42
CA GLY A 719 52.02 -18.83 11.32
C GLY A 719 51.39 -17.71 10.47
N TRP A 720 50.08 -17.75 10.21
CA TRP A 720 49.40 -16.66 9.50
C TRP A 720 49.15 -15.50 10.44
N THR A 721 49.70 -14.37 10.12
CA THR A 721 49.39 -13.12 10.82
C THR A 721 48.05 -12.55 10.35
N LEU A 722 47.55 -11.58 11.09
CA LEU A 722 46.32 -10.83 10.73
C LEU A 722 46.37 -10.31 9.28
N LEU A 723 47.58 -9.86 8.84
CA LEU A 723 47.77 -9.33 7.48
C LEU A 723 47.69 -10.43 6.41
N HIS A 724 48.21 -11.63 6.68
CA HIS A 724 48.07 -12.79 5.80
C HIS A 724 46.63 -13.15 5.57
N ALA A 725 45.85 -13.32 6.68
CA ALA A 725 44.48 -13.75 6.63
C ALA A 725 43.57 -12.75 5.87
N THR A 726 43.74 -11.46 6.12
CA THR A 726 42.96 -10.42 5.48
C THR A 726 43.35 -10.22 3.99
N SER A 727 44.64 -10.34 3.66
CA SER A 727 45.17 -10.18 2.30
C SER A 727 44.71 -11.29 1.37
N GLN A 728 44.73 -12.54 1.80
CA GLN A 728 44.18 -13.67 1.07
C GLN A 728 42.71 -13.49 0.69
N ARG A 729 41.93 -12.86 1.57
CA ARG A 729 40.49 -12.66 1.41
C ARG A 729 40.11 -11.38 0.65
N GLY A 730 41.09 -10.50 0.37
CA GLY A 730 40.88 -9.29 -0.38
C GLY A 730 40.25 -8.12 0.39
N HIS A 731 40.32 -8.12 1.72
CA HIS A 731 39.68 -7.10 2.54
C HIS A 731 40.50 -5.81 2.65
N LEU A 732 40.60 -5.03 1.58
CA LEU A 732 41.45 -3.86 1.41
C LEU A 732 41.34 -2.85 2.58
N GLU A 733 40.15 -2.54 3.06
CA GLU A 733 39.98 -1.56 4.13
C GLU A 733 40.52 -2.07 5.49
N VAL A 734 40.45 -3.37 5.72
CA VAL A 734 41.10 -3.99 6.90
C VAL A 734 42.62 -3.96 6.75
N VAL A 735 43.16 -4.29 5.58
CA VAL A 735 44.59 -4.16 5.27
C VAL A 735 45.10 -2.74 5.54
N LYS A 736 44.37 -1.74 5.07
CA LYS A 736 44.67 -0.32 5.33
C LYS A 736 44.65 -0.01 6.83
N LEU A 737 43.69 -0.55 7.56
CA LEU A 737 43.61 -0.37 9.02
C LEU A 737 44.82 -0.98 9.74
N LEU A 738 45.12 -2.24 9.43
CA LEU A 738 46.27 -2.97 10.07
C LEU A 738 47.59 -2.28 9.79
N LEU A 739 47.87 -1.89 8.55
CA LEU A 739 49.13 -1.24 8.19
C LEU A 739 49.26 0.17 8.82
N ARG A 740 48.14 0.93 8.91
CA ARG A 740 48.12 2.23 9.63
C ARG A 740 48.39 2.08 11.12
N ARG A 741 48.05 0.92 11.72
CA ARG A 741 48.27 0.62 13.13
C ARG A 741 49.60 -0.08 13.40
N GLY A 742 50.46 -0.29 12.38
CA GLY A 742 51.79 -0.79 12.52
C GLY A 742 51.98 -2.30 12.35
N ALA A 743 51.04 -2.98 11.71
CA ALA A 743 51.24 -4.40 11.37
C ALA A 743 52.44 -4.55 10.42
N ASP A 744 53.29 -5.54 10.72
CA ASP A 744 54.49 -5.80 9.96
C ASP A 744 54.15 -6.47 8.61
N VAL A 745 54.58 -5.83 7.52
CA VAL A 745 54.32 -6.23 6.14
C VAL A 745 55.22 -7.36 5.64
N ASP A 746 56.35 -7.58 6.29
CA ASP A 746 57.45 -8.48 5.83
C ASP A 746 57.47 -9.84 6.55
N VAL A 747 56.51 -10.08 7.46
CA VAL A 747 56.42 -11.35 8.16
C VAL A 747 56.13 -12.49 7.18
N LEU A 748 56.84 -13.58 7.33
CA LEU A 748 56.61 -14.81 6.57
C LEU A 748 55.80 -15.81 7.38
N ASN A 749 54.82 -16.45 6.75
CA ASN A 749 54.08 -17.56 7.34
C ASN A 749 54.92 -18.86 7.33
N LYS A 750 54.44 -19.97 7.87
CA LYS A 750 55.14 -21.27 7.85
C LYS A 750 55.41 -21.83 6.45
N THR A 751 54.75 -21.29 5.40
CA THR A 751 55.02 -21.66 3.99
C THR A 751 55.96 -20.68 3.28
N ASN A 752 56.67 -19.83 4.07
CA ASN A 752 57.61 -18.79 3.60
C ASN A 752 57.00 -17.78 2.63
N LYS A 753 55.71 -17.42 2.82
CA LYS A 753 55.03 -16.45 1.98
C LYS A 753 54.69 -15.20 2.76
N THR A 754 54.78 -14.05 2.12
CA THR A 754 54.31 -12.76 2.63
C THR A 754 52.84 -12.57 2.34
N ALA A 755 52.20 -11.62 3.05
CA ALA A 755 50.82 -11.24 2.83
C ALA A 755 50.55 -10.75 1.39
N ALA A 756 51.54 -10.04 0.75
CA ALA A 756 51.41 -9.57 -0.62
C ALA A 756 51.42 -10.73 -1.63
N GLU A 757 52.27 -11.74 -1.42
CA GLU A 757 52.32 -12.94 -2.27
C GLU A 757 51.05 -13.75 -2.19
N LEU A 758 50.47 -13.93 -0.98
CA LEU A 758 49.19 -14.60 -0.80
C LEU A 758 48.04 -13.84 -1.46
N ALA A 759 48.06 -12.52 -1.39
CA ALA A 759 47.08 -11.69 -2.09
C ALA A 759 47.14 -11.91 -3.61
N SER A 760 48.36 -11.92 -4.16
CA SER A 760 48.60 -12.13 -5.61
C SER A 760 48.14 -13.53 -6.05
N GLU A 761 48.47 -14.58 -5.29
CA GLU A 761 48.09 -15.97 -5.58
C GLU A 761 46.57 -16.20 -5.49
N SER A 762 45.92 -15.46 -4.60
CA SER A 762 44.47 -15.52 -4.41
C SER A 762 43.67 -14.60 -5.35
N GLY A 763 44.37 -13.94 -6.31
CA GLY A 763 43.74 -13.06 -7.29
C GLY A 763 43.31 -11.69 -6.72
N GLN A 764 43.79 -11.30 -5.55
CA GLN A 764 43.44 -10.05 -4.88
C GLN A 764 44.36 -8.90 -5.30
N ALA A 765 44.32 -8.56 -6.61
CA ALA A 765 45.26 -7.63 -7.25
C ALA A 765 45.33 -6.23 -6.58
N GLU A 766 44.18 -5.68 -6.15
CA GLU A 766 44.16 -4.37 -5.48
C GLU A 766 44.87 -4.40 -4.12
N VAL A 767 44.67 -5.48 -3.35
CA VAL A 767 45.34 -5.65 -2.04
C VAL A 767 46.84 -5.84 -2.25
N ALA A 768 47.26 -6.69 -3.19
CA ALA A 768 48.67 -6.92 -3.50
C ALA A 768 49.36 -5.61 -3.95
N LYS A 769 48.72 -4.87 -4.83
CA LYS A 769 49.18 -3.56 -5.29
C LYS A 769 49.34 -2.56 -4.13
N PHE A 770 48.30 -2.46 -3.30
CA PHE A 770 48.32 -1.55 -2.14
C PHE A 770 49.44 -1.88 -1.15
N ILE A 771 49.66 -3.16 -0.83
CA ILE A 771 50.72 -3.57 0.07
C ILE A 771 52.11 -3.25 -0.54
N ALA A 772 52.30 -3.49 -1.85
CA ALA A 772 53.53 -3.14 -2.56
C ALA A 772 53.80 -1.64 -2.56
N GLU A 773 52.80 -0.82 -2.82
CA GLU A 773 52.88 0.64 -2.74
C GLU A 773 53.23 1.12 -1.32
N TYR A 774 52.53 0.57 -0.30
CA TYR A 774 52.78 0.89 1.10
C TYR A 774 54.25 0.54 1.51
N LYS A 775 54.75 -0.63 1.07
CA LYS A 775 56.15 -1.06 1.31
C LYS A 775 57.16 -0.14 0.62
N ALA A 776 56.89 0.27 -0.63
CA ALA A 776 57.72 1.24 -1.35
C ALA A 776 57.77 2.60 -0.63
N ASP A 777 56.64 3.11 -0.19
CA ASP A 777 56.52 4.35 0.60
C ASP A 777 57.23 4.27 1.95
N ALA A 778 57.12 3.10 2.63
CA ALA A 778 57.82 2.85 3.90
C ALA A 778 59.34 2.80 3.72
N ASN A 779 59.81 2.18 2.66
CA ASN A 779 61.24 2.14 2.30
C ASN A 779 61.79 3.52 1.93
N ILE A 780 61.00 4.35 1.20
CA ILE A 780 61.30 5.75 0.91
C ILE A 780 61.38 6.58 2.20
N ARG A 781 60.38 6.42 3.10
CA ARG A 781 60.39 7.09 4.43
C ARG A 781 61.54 6.67 5.33
N ASN A 782 61.92 5.40 5.32
CA ASN A 782 63.07 4.91 6.06
C ASN A 782 64.38 5.41 5.44
N LYS A 783 64.47 5.50 4.12
CA LYS A 783 65.62 6.04 3.40
C LYS A 783 65.72 7.57 3.60
N ILE A 784 64.60 8.27 3.68
CA ILE A 784 64.49 9.71 3.98
C ILE A 784 64.87 9.98 5.45
N ARG A 785 64.47 9.08 6.38
CA ARG A 785 64.83 9.18 7.81
C ARG A 785 66.31 8.96 8.09
N SER A 786 66.96 8.23 7.21
CA SER A 786 68.40 8.08 7.28
C SER A 786 69.20 9.22 6.55
N THR A 787 68.55 10.08 5.75
CA THR A 787 69.19 11.14 4.95
C THR A 787 68.77 12.57 5.33
N THR A 788 67.77 12.75 6.21
CA THR A 788 67.31 14.09 6.63
C THR A 788 67.41 14.26 8.13
N LEU A 789 68.59 14.35 8.61
CA LEU A 789 68.96 15.23 9.71
C LEU A 789 69.53 16.51 9.14
N ASP A 790 68.92 17.11 8.15
CA ASP A 790 69.12 18.46 7.76
C ASP A 790 68.07 18.94 6.77
N THR A 791 67.58 20.13 7.06
CA THR A 791 66.79 21.11 6.28
C THR A 791 65.26 21.02 6.39
N ALA A 792 64.84 22.01 7.15
CA ALA A 792 63.49 22.55 7.18
C ALA A 792 63.13 23.32 5.89
N GLN A 793 61.79 23.47 5.71
CA GLN A 793 61.10 24.45 4.84
C GLN A 793 60.59 23.88 3.47
N ASP A 794 59.31 23.75 3.31
CA ASP A 794 58.38 24.64 2.66
C ASP A 794 57.06 23.92 2.19
N GLY A 795 55.99 24.43 2.62
CA GLY A 795 54.67 24.74 2.13
C GLY A 795 53.99 23.96 1.02
N ALA A 796 52.82 23.55 1.23
CA ALA A 796 51.57 23.61 0.46
C ALA A 796 50.71 22.33 0.47
N ASN A 797 49.60 22.42 1.06
CA ASN A 797 48.22 21.98 0.80
C ASN A 797 47.47 21.55 2.10
N GLU A 798 47.19 22.55 2.92
CA GLU A 798 46.36 22.38 4.14
C GLU A 798 44.84 22.32 3.84
N ASP A 799 44.38 22.91 2.71
CA ASP A 799 42.94 23.08 2.45
C ASP A 799 42.17 21.76 2.28
N GLY A 800 42.75 20.75 1.71
CA GLY A 800 42.09 19.45 1.49
C GLY A 800 41.92 18.59 2.75
N LYS A 801 42.82 18.75 3.73
CA LYS A 801 42.78 18.04 5.02
C LYS A 801 41.76 18.63 5.96
N ASP A 802 41.60 19.93 5.94
CA ASP A 802 40.68 20.67 6.82
C ASP A 802 39.20 20.45 6.43
N VAL A 803 38.89 20.36 5.13
CA VAL A 803 37.57 19.97 4.63
C VAL A 803 37.21 18.55 5.06
N ALA A 804 38.14 17.60 4.92
CA ALA A 804 37.92 16.20 5.38
C ALA A 804 37.73 16.11 6.90
N SER A 805 38.43 16.94 7.66
CA SER A 805 38.33 17.06 9.11
C SER A 805 36.95 17.65 9.52
N LEU A 806 36.44 18.63 8.75
CA LEU A 806 35.11 19.20 8.99
C LEU A 806 33.99 18.15 8.74
N HIS A 807 34.08 17.35 7.71
CA HIS A 807 33.17 16.25 7.44
C HIS A 807 33.17 15.21 8.56
N ALA A 808 34.36 14.81 9.02
CA ALA A 808 34.52 13.85 10.11
C ALA A 808 33.92 14.40 11.43
N ALA A 809 34.25 15.65 11.79
CA ALA A 809 33.73 16.31 12.98
C ALA A 809 32.19 16.49 12.91
N ALA A 810 31.64 16.79 11.74
CA ALA A 810 30.21 16.92 11.52
C ALA A 810 29.48 15.56 11.67
N GLU A 811 30.07 14.49 11.14
CA GLU A 811 29.53 13.13 11.28
C GLU A 811 29.56 12.62 12.72
N GLU A 812 30.67 12.88 13.43
CA GLU A 812 30.84 12.47 14.83
C GLU A 812 30.04 13.32 15.84
N GLY A 813 29.62 14.50 15.43
CA GLY A 813 28.88 15.43 16.28
C GLY A 813 29.78 16.29 17.22
N LYS A 814 31.06 16.47 16.87
CA LYS A 814 32.03 17.24 17.64
C LYS A 814 31.89 18.73 17.37
N ILE A 815 30.94 19.38 18.08
CA ILE A 815 30.53 20.77 17.83
C ILE A 815 31.69 21.75 17.96
N ASP A 816 32.55 21.55 18.98
CA ASP A 816 33.68 22.48 19.22
C ASP A 816 34.73 22.39 18.11
N VAL A 817 34.95 21.18 17.57
CA VAL A 817 35.84 20.96 16.44
C VAL A 817 35.27 21.60 15.16
N VAL A 818 33.97 21.45 14.95
CA VAL A 818 33.28 22.10 13.83
C VAL A 818 33.38 23.63 13.92
N LYS A 819 33.15 24.20 15.10
CA LYS A 819 33.34 25.66 15.34
C LYS A 819 34.74 26.11 15.03
N SER A 820 35.75 25.45 15.57
CA SER A 820 37.15 25.80 15.37
C SER A 820 37.58 25.72 13.90
N LEU A 821 37.09 24.70 13.15
CA LEU A 821 37.41 24.57 11.74
C LEU A 821 36.73 25.67 10.89
N LEU A 822 35.51 26.03 11.20
CA LEU A 822 34.77 27.11 10.52
C LEU A 822 35.39 28.49 10.82
N GLU A 823 35.89 28.72 12.06
CA GLU A 823 36.61 29.93 12.45
C GLU A 823 37.97 30.08 11.78
N ARG A 824 38.60 28.95 11.42
CA ARG A 824 39.83 28.89 10.59
C ARG A 824 39.56 29.11 9.10
N GLY A 825 38.30 29.32 8.67
CA GLY A 825 37.93 29.63 7.31
C GLY A 825 37.69 28.41 6.41
N VAL A 826 37.54 27.20 6.98
CA VAL A 826 37.20 25.99 6.22
C VAL A 826 35.85 26.16 5.56
N HIS A 827 35.75 25.90 4.26
CA HIS A 827 34.54 26.13 3.49
C HIS A 827 33.38 25.25 4.00
N ILE A 828 32.32 25.88 4.53
CA ILE A 828 31.18 25.22 5.20
C ILE A 828 30.43 24.23 4.29
N ASN A 829 30.35 24.52 2.98
CA ASN A 829 29.73 23.67 1.96
C ASN A 829 30.78 22.84 1.22
N GLY A 830 31.97 22.67 1.77
CA GLY A 830 33.02 21.85 1.19
C GLY A 830 32.51 20.44 0.88
N ARG A 831 32.72 19.95 -0.32
CA ARG A 831 32.21 18.67 -0.81
C ARG A 831 33.30 17.57 -0.72
N ASN A 832 32.90 16.40 -0.21
CA ASN A 832 33.74 15.21 -0.21
C ASN A 832 33.72 14.51 -1.58
N ALA A 833 34.41 13.37 -1.72
CA ALA A 833 34.45 12.58 -2.96
C ALA A 833 33.05 12.08 -3.42
N GLY A 834 32.04 12.00 -2.53
CA GLY A 834 30.64 11.68 -2.84
C GLY A 834 29.79 12.91 -3.06
N TYR A 835 30.40 14.11 -3.21
CA TYR A 835 29.70 15.41 -3.31
C TYR A 835 28.81 15.76 -2.11
N GLN A 836 28.96 15.06 -0.97
CA GLN A 836 28.24 15.34 0.27
C GLN A 836 28.86 16.56 0.96
N THR A 837 28.03 17.38 1.57
CA THR A 837 28.47 18.48 2.45
C THR A 837 28.57 18.02 3.91
N PRO A 838 29.23 18.76 4.81
CA PRO A 838 29.22 18.48 6.24
C PRO A 838 27.80 18.35 6.81
N LEU A 839 26.84 19.16 6.28
CA LEU A 839 25.44 19.10 6.66
C LEU A 839 24.77 17.77 6.30
N ASN A 840 25.05 17.20 5.11
CA ASN A 840 24.57 15.87 4.75
C ASN A 840 25.07 14.80 5.74
N ARG A 841 26.34 14.86 6.17
CA ARG A 841 26.95 13.92 7.11
C ARG A 841 26.37 14.05 8.51
N ALA A 842 26.19 15.27 9.01
CA ALA A 842 25.55 15.54 10.29
C ALA A 842 24.09 15.08 10.31
N ALA A 843 23.34 15.37 9.24
CA ALA A 843 21.94 14.95 9.08
C ALA A 843 21.79 13.42 9.06
N ARG A 844 22.69 12.72 8.36
CA ARG A 844 22.75 11.26 8.29
C ARG A 844 22.94 10.60 9.66
N ARG A 845 23.69 11.23 10.57
CA ARG A 845 24.00 10.73 11.91
C ARG A 845 23.13 11.31 13.02
N GLY A 846 22.17 12.13 12.67
CA GLY A 846 21.22 12.70 13.63
C GLY A 846 21.83 13.73 14.59
N LYS A 847 22.91 14.42 14.20
CA LYS A 847 23.65 15.35 15.07
C LYS A 847 23.00 16.73 15.08
N VAL A 848 21.92 16.88 15.87
CA VAL A 848 21.07 18.06 15.90
C VAL A 848 21.86 19.35 16.13
N ASP A 849 22.74 19.39 17.15
CA ASP A 849 23.48 20.59 17.53
C ASP A 849 24.44 21.05 16.41
N VAL A 850 25.06 20.08 15.72
CA VAL A 850 25.93 20.38 14.57
C VAL A 850 25.12 20.82 13.36
N VAL A 851 23.95 20.23 13.13
CA VAL A 851 23.01 20.65 12.06
C VAL A 851 22.57 22.10 12.29
N CYS A 852 22.16 22.46 13.52
CA CYS A 852 21.81 23.81 13.87
C CYS A 852 22.99 24.78 13.63
N LEU A 853 24.17 24.45 14.15
CA LEU A 853 25.37 25.29 13.97
C LEU A 853 25.73 25.50 12.49
N LEU A 854 25.70 24.45 11.68
CA LEU A 854 26.02 24.55 10.25
C LEU A 854 24.99 25.42 9.51
N ILE A 855 23.72 25.29 9.80
CA ILE A 855 22.65 26.10 9.19
C ILE A 855 22.78 27.56 9.63
N GLU A 856 23.00 27.85 10.92
CA GLU A 856 23.23 29.20 11.45
C GLU A 856 24.43 29.90 10.83
N ARG A 857 25.43 29.10 10.40
CA ARG A 857 26.63 29.63 9.73
C ARG A 857 26.52 29.65 8.20
N GLY A 858 25.33 29.39 7.63
CA GLY A 858 25.04 29.55 6.20
C GLY A 858 25.27 28.29 5.36
N ALA A 859 25.16 27.10 5.93
CA ALA A 859 25.21 25.85 5.15
C ALA A 859 24.00 25.74 4.22
N GLU A 860 24.20 25.25 3.00
CA GLU A 860 23.15 24.99 2.01
C GLU A 860 22.25 23.84 2.47
N VAL A 861 21.01 24.16 2.86
CA VAL A 861 20.05 23.21 3.46
C VAL A 861 19.61 22.12 2.49
N ASP A 862 19.54 22.44 1.19
CA ASP A 862 19.11 21.49 0.12
C ASP A 862 20.27 21.02 -0.76
N SER A 863 21.52 21.06 -0.24
CA SER A 863 22.67 20.55 -0.97
C SER A 863 22.48 19.08 -1.36
N GLN A 864 22.68 18.79 -2.65
CA GLN A 864 22.54 17.42 -3.18
C GLN A 864 23.90 16.74 -3.34
N ASP A 865 23.98 15.46 -3.00
CA ASP A 865 25.12 14.60 -3.31
C ASP A 865 25.05 14.05 -4.76
N LEU A 866 26.00 13.18 -5.14
CA LEU A 866 26.07 12.58 -6.47
C LEU A 866 24.81 11.83 -6.90
N TRP A 867 23.98 11.38 -5.96
CA TRP A 867 22.75 10.62 -6.22
C TRP A 867 21.49 11.45 -5.97
N GLY A 868 21.63 12.77 -5.80
CA GLY A 868 20.53 13.70 -5.54
C GLY A 868 20.00 13.66 -4.10
N TRP A 869 20.73 13.08 -3.13
CA TRP A 869 20.31 13.07 -1.73
C TRP A 869 20.53 14.44 -1.09
N THR A 870 19.50 14.98 -0.47
CA THR A 870 19.59 16.18 0.37
C THR A 870 19.79 15.78 1.84
N PRO A 871 20.20 16.71 2.73
CA PRO A 871 20.21 16.46 4.18
C PRO A 871 18.89 15.91 4.72
N LEU A 872 17.75 16.37 4.17
CA LEU A 872 16.41 15.91 4.58
C LEU A 872 16.14 14.45 4.11
N HIS A 873 16.63 14.02 2.95
CA HIS A 873 16.59 12.62 2.55
C HIS A 873 17.36 11.73 3.52
N GLU A 874 18.55 12.14 3.93
CA GLU A 874 19.38 11.39 4.88
C GLU A 874 18.68 11.30 6.26
N ALA A 875 18.20 12.42 6.81
CA ALA A 875 17.48 12.43 8.07
C ALA A 875 16.20 11.58 8.04
N SER A 876 15.46 11.64 6.91
CA SER A 876 14.22 10.86 6.71
C SER A 876 14.47 9.36 6.61
N ARG A 877 15.56 8.95 5.96
CA ARG A 877 15.95 7.53 5.85
C ARG A 877 16.26 6.90 7.19
N TYR A 878 16.94 7.62 8.06
CA TYR A 878 17.41 7.12 9.36
C TYR A 878 16.48 7.48 10.52
N GLY A 879 15.37 8.16 10.28
CA GLY A 879 14.36 8.47 11.27
C GLY A 879 14.70 9.59 12.25
N HIS A 880 15.62 10.46 11.90
CA HIS A 880 16.08 11.54 12.79
C HIS A 880 15.06 12.70 12.83
N LEU A 881 14.01 12.54 13.67
CA LEU A 881 12.89 13.46 13.74
C LEU A 881 13.31 14.92 14.02
N GLU A 882 14.16 15.15 15.02
CA GLU A 882 14.56 16.50 15.39
C GLU A 882 15.45 17.16 14.31
N VAL A 883 16.34 16.41 13.67
CA VAL A 883 17.09 16.91 12.52
C VAL A 883 16.15 17.25 11.36
N SER A 884 15.18 16.38 11.06
CA SER A 884 14.19 16.64 10.02
C SER A 884 13.37 17.91 10.33
N ARG A 885 13.02 18.10 11.59
CA ARG A 885 12.30 19.32 12.07
C ARG A 885 13.13 20.58 11.86
N VAL A 886 14.40 20.54 12.25
CA VAL A 886 15.32 21.67 12.07
C VAL A 886 15.49 22.00 10.58
N LEU A 887 15.76 21.01 9.74
CA LEU A 887 15.93 21.21 8.30
C LEU A 887 14.69 21.83 7.65
N VAL A 888 13.50 21.29 7.95
CA VAL A 888 12.24 21.79 7.38
C VAL A 888 11.91 23.20 7.87
N ASN A 889 12.16 23.50 9.15
CA ASN A 889 11.99 24.85 9.69
C ASN A 889 12.91 25.89 9.04
N HIS A 890 14.04 25.46 8.50
CA HIS A 890 14.98 26.32 7.78
C HIS A 890 14.85 26.23 6.26
N GLY A 891 13.70 25.76 5.77
CA GLY A 891 13.32 25.86 4.37
C GLY A 891 13.75 24.66 3.50
N ALA A 892 14.12 23.52 4.07
CA ALA A 892 14.41 22.32 3.28
C ALA A 892 13.18 21.91 2.45
N ASN A 893 13.40 21.62 1.18
CA ASN A 893 12.34 21.19 0.28
C ASN A 893 11.85 19.79 0.66
N VAL A 894 10.65 19.71 1.26
CA VAL A 894 10.01 18.45 1.69
C VAL A 894 9.69 17.50 0.53
N ASN A 895 9.59 18.03 -0.70
CA ASN A 895 9.31 17.30 -1.92
C ASN A 895 10.54 17.14 -2.82
N ALA A 896 11.76 17.35 -2.30
CA ALA A 896 12.98 17.14 -3.04
C ALA A 896 13.02 15.71 -3.62
N ARG A 897 13.49 15.56 -4.85
CA ARG A 897 13.56 14.26 -5.54
C ARG A 897 15.03 13.88 -5.77
N LYS A 898 15.42 12.70 -5.34
CA LYS A 898 16.71 12.12 -5.69
C LYS A 898 16.67 11.46 -7.07
N GLN A 899 17.78 10.93 -7.58
CA GLN A 899 17.87 10.38 -8.94
C GLN A 899 16.80 9.33 -9.30
N ASN A 900 16.38 8.50 -8.35
CA ASN A 900 15.30 7.54 -8.56
C ASN A 900 13.90 8.10 -8.21
N HIS A 901 13.71 9.40 -8.26
CA HIS A 901 12.48 10.14 -7.99
C HIS A 901 11.87 9.94 -6.60
N SER A 902 12.51 9.19 -5.68
CA SER A 902 12.00 9.06 -4.32
C SER A 902 12.20 10.37 -3.56
N THR A 903 11.18 10.77 -2.79
CA THR A 903 11.19 11.95 -1.92
C THR A 903 11.48 11.55 -0.46
N PRO A 904 11.76 12.49 0.44
CA PRO A 904 11.97 12.20 1.87
C PRO A 904 10.86 11.35 2.51
N ILE A 905 9.59 11.60 2.14
CA ILE A 905 8.46 10.84 2.67
C ILE A 905 8.44 9.37 2.19
N HIS A 906 8.92 9.06 0.97
CA HIS A 906 9.09 7.67 0.54
C HIS A 906 10.09 6.93 1.42
N LEU A 907 11.21 7.59 1.77
CA LEU A 907 12.26 6.97 2.57
C LEU A 907 11.82 6.74 4.02
N SER A 908 11.15 7.72 4.62
CA SER A 908 10.61 7.56 5.98
C SER A 908 9.48 6.53 6.05
N ALA A 909 8.61 6.47 5.02
CA ALA A 909 7.55 5.47 4.92
C ALA A 909 8.11 4.05 4.72
N ARG A 910 9.18 3.90 3.89
CA ARG A 910 9.86 2.64 3.64
C ARG A 910 10.54 2.06 4.90
N ASN A 911 11.04 2.92 5.77
CA ASN A 911 11.83 2.51 6.93
C ASN A 911 11.04 2.61 8.26
N GLY A 912 9.73 2.86 8.21
CA GLY A 912 8.86 2.79 9.39
C GLY A 912 8.92 4.01 10.32
N HIS A 913 9.42 5.16 9.86
CA HIS A 913 9.64 6.33 10.72
C HIS A 913 8.39 7.22 10.85
N PHE A 914 7.41 6.76 11.62
CA PHE A 914 6.11 7.41 11.80
C PHE A 914 6.20 8.91 12.14
N GLY A 915 7.05 9.30 13.11
CA GLY A 915 7.21 10.70 13.51
C GLY A 915 7.71 11.60 12.37
N VAL A 916 8.63 11.10 11.54
CA VAL A 916 9.15 11.85 10.39
C VAL A 916 8.10 11.93 9.28
N VAL A 917 7.36 10.86 9.00
CA VAL A 917 6.24 10.86 8.04
C VAL A 917 5.21 11.92 8.46
N LYS A 918 4.80 11.92 9.73
CA LYS A 918 3.84 12.90 10.27
C LYS A 918 4.34 14.33 10.10
N LEU A 919 5.60 14.60 10.46
CA LEU A 919 6.21 15.92 10.29
C LEU A 919 6.20 16.38 8.84
N LEU A 920 6.59 15.49 7.90
CA LEU A 920 6.64 15.82 6.47
C LEU A 920 5.24 16.12 5.90
N LEU A 921 4.23 15.36 6.33
CA LEU A 921 2.82 15.59 5.95
C LEU A 921 2.30 16.95 6.47
N GLU A 922 2.56 17.27 7.74
CA GLU A 922 2.22 18.57 8.34
C GLU A 922 2.87 19.76 7.61
N ARG A 923 3.96 19.50 6.86
CA ARG A 923 4.71 20.49 6.10
C ARG A 923 4.51 20.41 4.58
N GLY A 924 3.46 19.72 4.13
CA GLY A 924 3.02 19.70 2.73
C GLY A 924 3.79 18.73 1.84
N ALA A 925 4.26 17.61 2.37
CA ALA A 925 4.80 16.54 1.54
C ALA A 925 3.72 15.95 0.63
N ASP A 926 4.06 15.76 -0.64
CA ASP A 926 3.17 15.21 -1.66
C ASP A 926 2.94 13.71 -1.43
N VAL A 927 1.74 13.36 -0.97
CA VAL A 927 1.32 11.96 -0.70
C VAL A 927 1.14 11.13 -1.97
N HIS A 928 1.02 11.78 -3.13
CA HIS A 928 0.84 11.17 -4.44
C HIS A 928 2.13 11.14 -5.26
N ALA A 929 3.23 11.63 -4.72
CA ALA A 929 4.52 11.56 -5.40
C ALA A 929 4.83 10.12 -5.80
N LEU A 930 5.32 9.93 -7.03
CA LEU A 930 5.73 8.62 -7.51
C LEU A 930 7.26 8.49 -7.44
N SER A 931 7.74 7.37 -6.88
CA SER A 931 9.14 6.95 -6.95
C SER A 931 9.50 6.46 -8.36
N GLY A 932 10.76 6.17 -8.62
CA GLY A 932 11.20 5.59 -9.90
C GLY A 932 10.57 4.24 -10.23
N ASP A 933 10.10 3.52 -9.22
CA ASP A 933 9.37 2.25 -9.35
C ASP A 933 7.85 2.47 -9.50
N GLY A 934 7.40 3.71 -9.68
CA GLY A 934 5.99 4.08 -9.82
C GLY A 934 5.15 3.94 -8.55
N GLN A 935 5.78 3.81 -7.38
CA GLN A 935 5.07 3.62 -6.11
C GLN A 935 4.86 4.95 -5.38
N THR A 936 3.69 5.12 -4.76
CA THR A 936 3.43 6.22 -3.83
C THR A 936 3.97 5.90 -2.43
N PRO A 937 4.17 6.89 -1.53
CA PRO A 937 4.54 6.65 -0.13
C PRO A 937 3.61 5.69 0.60
N TYR A 938 2.31 5.73 0.27
CA TYR A 938 1.29 4.82 0.79
C TYR A 938 1.55 3.35 0.37
N GLN A 939 1.76 3.12 -0.92
CA GLN A 939 2.07 1.78 -1.46
C GLN A 939 3.38 1.25 -0.88
N VAL A 940 4.39 2.12 -0.75
CA VAL A 940 5.67 1.76 -0.10
C VAL A 940 5.45 1.34 1.35
N SER A 941 4.67 2.10 2.13
CA SER A 941 4.41 1.75 3.54
C SER A 941 3.69 0.41 3.70
N LEU A 942 2.75 0.09 2.81
CA LEU A 942 2.06 -1.21 2.79
C LEU A 942 3.00 -2.36 2.40
N ALA A 943 3.84 -2.15 1.37
CA ALA A 943 4.80 -3.14 0.90
C ALA A 943 5.82 -3.54 1.99
N PHE A 944 6.16 -2.61 2.90
CA PHE A 944 7.07 -2.86 4.01
C PHE A 944 6.37 -3.14 5.35
N GLY A 945 5.03 -3.27 5.36
CA GLY A 945 4.24 -3.70 6.50
C GLY A 945 3.90 -2.62 7.53
N TYR A 946 4.17 -1.35 7.27
CA TYR A 946 3.93 -0.25 8.21
C TYR A 946 2.50 0.29 8.14
N ARG A 947 1.55 -0.46 8.72
CA ARG A 947 0.10 -0.17 8.66
C ARG A 947 -0.29 1.16 9.30
N GLU A 948 0.36 1.56 10.38
CA GLU A 948 0.10 2.85 11.05
C GLU A 948 0.51 4.03 10.15
N ILE A 949 1.62 3.92 9.45
CA ILE A 949 2.06 4.92 8.47
C ILE A 949 1.10 4.95 7.27
N ALA A 950 0.66 3.79 6.80
CA ALA A 950 -0.33 3.72 5.73
C ALA A 950 -1.65 4.39 6.15
N GLY A 951 -2.13 4.14 7.38
CA GLY A 951 -3.29 4.82 7.95
C GLY A 951 -3.14 6.33 7.99
N LEU A 952 -2.01 6.82 8.48
CA LEU A 952 -1.70 8.25 8.53
C LEU A 952 -1.67 8.87 7.12
N LEU A 953 -1.02 8.22 6.16
CA LEU A 953 -0.97 8.68 4.77
C LEU A 953 -2.37 8.72 4.14
N GLN A 954 -3.24 7.78 4.49
CA GLN A 954 -4.62 7.73 4.03
C GLN A 954 -5.47 8.88 4.61
N GLU A 955 -5.25 9.26 5.87
CA GLU A 955 -5.88 10.44 6.49
C GLU A 955 -5.52 11.73 5.72
N TYR A 956 -4.30 11.84 5.21
CA TYR A 956 -3.83 12.96 4.41
C TYR A 956 -4.15 12.84 2.91
N GLY A 957 -5.04 11.92 2.52
CA GLY A 957 -5.58 11.80 1.16
C GLY A 957 -4.93 10.74 0.27
N ALA A 958 -3.91 10.04 0.74
CA ALA A 958 -3.33 8.93 -0.01
C ALA A 958 -4.34 7.76 -0.08
N GLY A 959 -4.60 7.22 -1.26
CA GLY A 959 -5.49 6.06 -1.43
C GLY A 959 -6.95 6.39 -1.75
N ARG A 960 -7.36 7.66 -1.84
CA ARG A 960 -8.70 8.03 -2.32
C ARG A 960 -8.87 8.03 -3.85
N ALA A 961 -7.81 7.87 -4.59
CA ALA A 961 -7.82 7.74 -6.04
C ALA A 961 -7.46 6.30 -6.43
N ARG A 962 -8.41 5.36 -6.43
CA ARG A 962 -8.45 4.08 -7.17
C ARG A 962 -9.25 2.98 -6.46
N TYR A 963 -10.46 3.28 -5.96
CA TYR A 963 -11.40 2.20 -5.60
C TYR A 963 -12.33 1.80 -6.75
N ASP A 964 -12.27 2.47 -7.90
CA ASP A 964 -13.08 2.17 -9.09
C ASP A 964 -12.37 1.37 -10.20
N GLU A 965 -11.16 0.86 -9.95
CA GLU A 965 -10.42 0.08 -10.96
C GLU A 965 -10.29 -1.43 -10.64
N ILE A 966 -10.91 -1.93 -9.54
CA ILE A 966 -10.92 -3.38 -9.24
C ILE A 966 -12.35 -3.84 -8.92
N LEU A 967 -13.26 -3.62 -9.83
CA LEU A 967 -14.53 -4.36 -9.96
C LEU A 967 -14.84 -4.57 -11.41
#